data_af18f937630146c2bbb18caff576e05f
#
_entry.id   af18f937630146c2bbb18caff576e05f
#
_cell.length_a   1.000
_cell.length_b   1.000
_cell.length_c   1.000
_cell.angle_alpha   90.00
_cell.angle_beta   90.00
_cell.angle_gamma   90.00
#
_symmetry.space_group_name_H-M   'P 1'
#
loop_
_entity.id
_entity.type
_entity.pdbx_description
1 polymer ?
#
loop_
_entity_poly.entity_id
_entity_poly.type
_entity_poly.pdbx_seq_one_letter_code
_entity_poly.pdbx_strand_id
1 'polypeptide(L)'
;MINRDTIEEVKNRIDIVDVISDFITLKKSGQNYKALSPFSSEKTPSFYVVPNKGIFKDFSSGKGGDAFTFVMEHEKMTYVEAIRYLAKKYGVEIQEEKVSDEFQAQQSERESLYILMNFAKEFYKDKLIHSEEGQSIGLSYFRERGFTDRTIQKFELGYALDGWEHFSKEAIQKGYNKDLLEKTGLVVKRDDGSSYDRFRGRVIFPVHSLPGKVIAFGARMLGKDKNQPKYINSPETDIYHKSNVLYGLYQAKNAIRQFDNCYLVEGYTDVISMHQADVENVVASSGTALTEEQIKLIRRFTENVTVLFDGDAAGIKAALRGIDMILHGGLNVRVLLFPDNEDPDSFSRKVGTTEFQKYLKENTKDFVSFKADLFAKEAAGDPIKKAASIKEIVTSISLIPDPVKRSVYIQETSQLLKIAEPVLLTELNKILIQERKKQDKDKSTRAQEEMPMESGPVAEVEAPVRIDAQARVQFQEKECIRLLLNYSDVKLEDEALSVFLLNELNDVQFVDANYKKIFDDFLQAAENNQHIDSKFFIENGTTEIRQIVASLITVKREVSPHWADKHKIFISKDADELDKKALSNVRYFKYRLVQLWVEENKEKLKLTSDELEIDDLLDKQIALKSAEAALAEELGIVVGKY
;
A
#
# COMPACT_ATOMS: atom_id res chain seq x y z
N MET A 1 8.22 -2.14 -23.35
CA MET A 1 6.88 -2.63 -22.88
C MET A 1 6.57 -3.88 -23.69
N ILE A 2 5.92 -4.93 -23.12
CA ILE A 2 5.59 -6.13 -23.92
C ILE A 2 4.61 -5.70 -25.02
N ASN A 3 4.90 -6.06 -26.27
CA ASN A 3 4.10 -5.69 -27.43
C ASN A 3 2.67 -6.26 -27.27
N ARG A 4 1.66 -5.50 -27.70
CA ARG A 4 0.24 -5.85 -27.61
C ARG A 4 -0.05 -7.15 -28.37
N ASP A 5 0.59 -7.35 -29.51
CA ASP A 5 0.45 -8.57 -30.33
C ASP A 5 0.95 -9.82 -29.59
N THR A 6 2.06 -9.72 -28.85
CA THR A 6 2.56 -10.79 -27.98
C THR A 6 1.57 -11.13 -26.86
N ILE A 7 0.94 -10.11 -26.24
CA ILE A 7 -0.07 -10.33 -25.20
C ILE A 7 -1.29 -11.07 -25.77
N GLU A 8 -1.73 -10.71 -26.98
CA GLU A 8 -2.83 -11.37 -27.65
C GLU A 8 -2.46 -12.80 -28.08
N GLU A 9 -1.23 -13.03 -28.54
CA GLU A 9 -0.75 -14.37 -28.86
C GLU A 9 -0.70 -15.28 -27.64
N VAL A 10 -0.21 -14.79 -26.51
CA VAL A 10 -0.21 -15.51 -25.24
C VAL A 10 -1.65 -15.83 -24.82
N LYS A 11 -2.57 -14.85 -24.90
CA LYS A 11 -4.00 -15.03 -24.59
C LYS A 11 -4.65 -16.12 -25.43
N ASN A 12 -4.33 -16.17 -26.73
CA ASN A 12 -4.92 -17.13 -27.65
C ASN A 12 -4.38 -18.56 -27.47
N ARG A 13 -3.19 -18.72 -26.88
CA ARG A 13 -2.58 -20.04 -26.63
C ARG A 13 -2.90 -20.62 -25.25
N ILE A 14 -3.39 -19.81 -24.33
CA ILE A 14 -3.65 -20.21 -22.94
C ILE A 14 -4.86 -21.12 -22.86
N ASP A 15 -4.68 -22.30 -22.25
CA ASP A 15 -5.78 -23.09 -21.68
C ASP A 15 -5.82 -22.83 -20.16
N ILE A 16 -6.93 -22.25 -19.71
CA ILE A 16 -7.11 -21.92 -18.30
C ILE A 16 -7.08 -23.14 -17.38
N VAL A 17 -7.55 -24.30 -17.87
CA VAL A 17 -7.52 -25.55 -17.10
C VAL A 17 -6.09 -26.02 -16.92
N ASP A 18 -5.29 -25.97 -17.98
CA ASP A 18 -3.87 -26.32 -17.95
C ASP A 18 -3.07 -25.41 -17.02
N VAL A 19 -3.32 -24.09 -17.09
CA VAL A 19 -2.65 -23.12 -16.18
C VAL A 19 -2.99 -23.40 -14.73
N ILE A 20 -4.27 -23.57 -14.41
CA ILE A 20 -4.70 -23.74 -13.02
C ILE A 20 -4.30 -25.11 -12.46
N SER A 21 -4.23 -26.12 -13.33
CA SER A 21 -3.80 -27.49 -12.94
C SER A 21 -2.34 -27.56 -12.48
N ASP A 22 -1.49 -26.61 -12.85
CA ASP A 22 -0.12 -26.51 -12.31
C ASP A 22 -0.09 -26.21 -10.80
N PHE A 23 -1.14 -25.63 -10.28
CA PHE A 23 -1.17 -25.13 -8.89
C PHE A 23 -2.13 -25.93 -8.00
N ILE A 24 -3.25 -26.38 -8.54
CA ILE A 24 -4.30 -27.09 -7.78
C ILE A 24 -4.88 -28.26 -8.56
N THR A 25 -5.32 -29.28 -7.84
CA THR A 25 -5.95 -30.45 -8.45
C THR A 25 -7.40 -30.14 -8.81
N LEU A 26 -7.70 -30.09 -10.10
CA LEU A 26 -9.03 -29.87 -10.64
C LEU A 26 -9.79 -31.18 -10.82
N LYS A 27 -11.07 -31.22 -10.38
CA LYS A 27 -11.99 -32.35 -10.62
C LYS A 27 -13.06 -31.91 -11.62
N LYS A 28 -13.29 -32.74 -12.66
CA LYS A 28 -14.32 -32.46 -13.67
C LYS A 28 -15.71 -32.48 -13.05
N SER A 29 -16.55 -31.52 -13.41
CA SER A 29 -17.93 -31.38 -12.94
C SER A 29 -18.81 -30.90 -14.11
N GLY A 30 -19.32 -31.86 -14.89
CA GLY A 30 -20.01 -31.56 -16.16
C GLY A 30 -19.06 -30.99 -17.21
N GLN A 31 -19.39 -29.84 -17.77
CA GLN A 31 -18.53 -29.12 -18.73
C GLN A 31 -17.47 -28.20 -18.04
N ASN A 32 -17.54 -28.10 -16.72
CA ASN A 32 -16.65 -27.24 -15.92
C ASN A 32 -15.73 -28.11 -15.04
N TYR A 33 -14.81 -27.43 -14.34
CA TYR A 33 -13.97 -28.06 -13.32
C TYR A 33 -14.20 -27.39 -11.98
N LYS A 34 -13.99 -28.14 -10.90
CA LYS A 34 -14.10 -27.63 -9.52
C LYS A 34 -12.94 -28.10 -8.66
N ALA A 35 -12.58 -27.29 -7.67
CA ALA A 35 -11.56 -27.60 -6.66
C ALA A 35 -11.90 -26.93 -5.33
N LEU A 36 -11.14 -27.25 -4.29
CA LEU A 36 -11.07 -26.43 -3.09
C LEU A 36 -10.40 -25.09 -3.44
N SER A 37 -10.84 -24.03 -2.79
CA SER A 37 -10.28 -22.70 -3.02
C SER A 37 -8.78 -22.66 -2.70
N PRO A 38 -7.93 -22.16 -3.60
CA PRO A 38 -6.53 -21.88 -3.29
C PRO A 38 -6.35 -20.54 -2.54
N PHE A 39 -7.44 -19.79 -2.32
CA PHE A 39 -7.42 -18.45 -1.73
C PHE A 39 -8.02 -18.39 -0.33
N SER A 40 -8.72 -19.45 0.10
CA SER A 40 -9.33 -19.57 1.42
C SER A 40 -9.33 -21.01 1.91
N SER A 41 -9.37 -21.21 3.22
CA SER A 41 -9.47 -22.55 3.81
C SER A 41 -10.92 -23.01 3.84
N GLU A 42 -11.24 -24.09 3.12
CA GLU A 42 -12.60 -24.64 3.05
C GLU A 42 -12.59 -26.17 2.99
N LYS A 43 -13.74 -26.79 3.37
CA LYS A 43 -13.93 -28.24 3.31
C LYS A 43 -14.74 -28.69 2.09
N THR A 44 -15.48 -27.80 1.48
CA THR A 44 -16.33 -28.06 0.31
C THR A 44 -15.82 -27.27 -0.89
N PRO A 45 -15.69 -27.92 -2.08
CA PRO A 45 -15.18 -27.24 -3.26
C PRO A 45 -16.06 -26.05 -3.69
N SER A 46 -15.49 -24.85 -3.69
CA SER A 46 -16.14 -23.61 -4.13
C SER A 46 -15.43 -22.91 -5.28
N PHE A 47 -14.28 -23.42 -5.70
CA PHE A 47 -13.51 -22.90 -6.83
C PHE A 47 -13.95 -23.59 -8.13
N TYR A 48 -14.39 -22.82 -9.11
CA TYR A 48 -14.88 -23.28 -10.40
C TYR A 48 -14.07 -22.71 -11.56
N VAL A 49 -13.77 -23.57 -12.54
CA VAL A 49 -13.16 -23.18 -13.81
C VAL A 49 -14.13 -23.47 -14.93
N VAL A 50 -14.38 -22.50 -15.79
CA VAL A 50 -15.29 -22.58 -16.95
C VAL A 50 -14.46 -22.46 -18.22
N PRO A 51 -14.01 -23.60 -18.82
CA PRO A 51 -13.07 -23.62 -19.95
C PRO A 51 -13.60 -22.85 -21.17
N ASN A 52 -14.88 -23.07 -21.52
CA ASN A 52 -15.49 -22.43 -22.69
C ASN A 52 -15.55 -20.88 -22.61
N LYS A 53 -15.37 -20.31 -21.42
CA LYS A 53 -15.31 -18.86 -21.20
C LYS A 53 -13.91 -18.38 -20.84
N GLY A 54 -12.94 -19.27 -20.67
CA GLY A 54 -11.58 -18.94 -20.25
C GLY A 54 -11.50 -18.27 -18.88
N ILE A 55 -12.44 -18.58 -17.96
CA ILE A 55 -12.54 -17.91 -16.66
C ILE A 55 -12.58 -18.89 -15.49
N PHE A 56 -12.12 -18.42 -14.33
CA PHE A 56 -12.39 -19.06 -13.05
C PHE A 56 -13.27 -18.18 -12.16
N LYS A 57 -13.93 -18.79 -11.19
CA LYS A 57 -14.65 -18.12 -10.11
C LYS A 57 -14.49 -18.92 -8.82
N ASP A 58 -14.00 -18.25 -7.82
CA ASP A 58 -13.95 -18.72 -6.44
C ASP A 58 -15.08 -18.08 -5.63
N PHE A 59 -16.01 -18.87 -5.16
CA PHE A 59 -17.18 -18.38 -4.44
C PHE A 59 -16.89 -18.14 -2.96
N SER A 60 -15.83 -18.74 -2.40
CA SER A 60 -15.46 -18.55 -1.00
C SER A 60 -14.73 -17.22 -0.77
N SER A 61 -13.79 -16.86 -1.65
CA SER A 61 -13.04 -15.60 -1.56
C SER A 61 -13.63 -14.47 -2.39
N GLY A 62 -14.63 -14.76 -3.24
CA GLY A 62 -15.21 -13.80 -4.18
C GLY A 62 -14.35 -13.52 -5.42
N LYS A 63 -13.13 -14.06 -5.51
CA LYS A 63 -12.19 -13.83 -6.61
C LYS A 63 -12.64 -14.50 -7.90
N GLY A 64 -12.27 -13.91 -9.05
CA GLY A 64 -12.55 -14.48 -10.35
C GLY A 64 -11.90 -13.67 -11.46
N GLY A 65 -11.69 -14.30 -12.62
CA GLY A 65 -11.04 -13.66 -13.76
C GLY A 65 -10.55 -14.70 -14.77
N ASP A 66 -9.60 -14.30 -15.60
CA ASP A 66 -8.92 -15.15 -16.58
C ASP A 66 -7.68 -15.84 -15.99
N ALA A 67 -6.93 -16.54 -16.81
CA ALA A 67 -5.69 -17.22 -16.39
C ALA A 67 -4.61 -16.25 -15.89
N PHE A 68 -4.51 -15.05 -16.47
CA PHE A 68 -3.57 -14.03 -15.97
C PHE A 68 -3.96 -13.59 -14.56
N THR A 69 -5.23 -13.28 -14.36
CA THR A 69 -5.77 -12.91 -13.04
C THR A 69 -5.52 -14.00 -12.01
N PHE A 70 -5.68 -15.28 -12.41
CA PHE A 70 -5.40 -16.40 -11.51
C PHE A 70 -3.93 -16.41 -11.08
N VAL A 71 -2.99 -16.36 -12.03
CA VAL A 71 -1.55 -16.35 -11.73
C VAL A 71 -1.15 -15.13 -10.91
N MET A 72 -1.67 -13.95 -11.25
CA MET A 72 -1.45 -12.73 -10.47
C MET A 72 -1.92 -12.88 -9.02
N GLU A 73 -3.13 -13.42 -8.82
CA GLU A 73 -3.73 -13.57 -7.50
C GLU A 73 -3.12 -14.72 -6.69
N HIS A 74 -2.76 -15.82 -7.35
CA HIS A 74 -2.17 -16.99 -6.69
C HIS A 74 -0.71 -16.77 -6.35
N GLU A 75 0.11 -16.32 -7.29
CA GLU A 75 1.55 -16.13 -7.12
C GLU A 75 1.93 -14.71 -6.66
N LYS A 76 0.94 -13.80 -6.57
CA LYS A 76 1.14 -12.37 -6.23
C LYS A 76 2.11 -11.66 -7.18
N MET A 77 2.06 -12.06 -8.43
CA MET A 77 2.81 -11.46 -9.51
C MET A 77 2.12 -10.20 -10.04
N THR A 78 2.90 -9.28 -10.58
CA THR A 78 2.36 -8.18 -11.39
C THR A 78 1.85 -8.71 -12.73
N TYR A 79 1.04 -7.93 -13.43
CA TYR A 79 0.52 -8.31 -14.75
C TYR A 79 1.63 -8.64 -15.75
N VAL A 80 2.71 -7.87 -15.77
CA VAL A 80 3.87 -8.11 -16.65
C VAL A 80 4.58 -9.41 -16.29
N GLU A 81 4.76 -9.71 -15.01
CA GLU A 81 5.35 -10.98 -14.56
C GLU A 81 4.48 -12.18 -14.92
N ALA A 82 3.15 -12.04 -14.80
CA ALA A 82 2.21 -13.08 -15.20
C ALA A 82 2.25 -13.35 -16.71
N ILE A 83 2.35 -12.29 -17.54
CA ILE A 83 2.52 -12.45 -19.00
C ILE A 83 3.81 -13.22 -19.30
N ARG A 84 4.94 -12.86 -18.69
CA ARG A 84 6.22 -13.55 -18.91
C ARG A 84 6.20 -15.00 -18.47
N TYR A 85 5.55 -15.28 -17.34
CA TYR A 85 5.37 -16.64 -16.85
C TYR A 85 4.58 -17.50 -17.85
N LEU A 86 3.43 -17.00 -18.30
CA LEU A 86 2.56 -17.72 -19.24
C LEU A 86 3.18 -17.81 -20.64
N ALA A 87 3.83 -16.76 -21.14
CA ALA A 87 4.56 -16.79 -22.38
C ALA A 87 5.64 -17.90 -22.38
N LYS A 88 6.42 -18.00 -21.30
CA LYS A 88 7.41 -19.06 -21.11
C LYS A 88 6.78 -20.46 -21.09
N LYS A 89 5.65 -20.63 -20.38
CA LYS A 89 4.93 -21.90 -20.31
C LYS A 89 4.48 -22.35 -21.71
N TYR A 90 3.92 -21.44 -22.51
CA TYR A 90 3.35 -21.76 -23.83
C TYR A 90 4.32 -21.56 -25.00
N GLY A 91 5.60 -21.31 -24.74
CA GLY A 91 6.62 -21.17 -25.77
C GLY A 91 6.37 -19.98 -26.71
N VAL A 92 5.76 -18.89 -26.20
CA VAL A 92 5.58 -17.63 -26.94
C VAL A 92 6.80 -16.77 -26.73
N GLU A 93 7.43 -16.38 -27.83
CA GLU A 93 8.55 -15.44 -27.80
C GLU A 93 8.04 -14.02 -27.53
N ILE A 94 8.52 -13.41 -26.45
CA ILE A 94 8.07 -12.08 -26.06
C ILE A 94 8.75 -11.05 -26.95
N GLN A 95 7.99 -10.45 -27.86
CA GLN A 95 8.43 -9.27 -28.60
C GLN A 95 8.19 -8.03 -27.73
N GLU A 96 9.28 -7.41 -27.31
CA GLU A 96 9.23 -6.11 -26.63
C GLU A 96 9.42 -5.00 -27.67
N GLU A 97 8.60 -3.95 -27.59
CA GLU A 97 8.85 -2.71 -28.35
C GLU A 97 10.30 -2.29 -28.08
N LYS A 98 11.03 -1.84 -29.11
CA LYS A 98 12.44 -1.45 -29.04
C LYS A 98 12.71 -0.63 -27.80
N VAL A 99 13.11 -1.33 -26.75
CA VAL A 99 13.62 -0.76 -25.52
C VAL A 99 15.04 -0.34 -25.87
N SER A 100 15.49 0.80 -25.35
CA SER A 100 16.84 1.30 -25.62
C SER A 100 17.88 0.21 -25.32
N ASP A 101 18.95 0.15 -26.09
CA ASP A 101 20.04 -0.82 -25.89
C ASP A 101 20.57 -0.82 -24.45
N GLU A 102 20.48 0.33 -23.75
CA GLU A 102 20.80 0.47 -22.33
C GLU A 102 19.88 -0.35 -21.41
N PHE A 103 18.58 -0.40 -21.68
CA PHE A 103 17.64 -1.17 -20.85
C PHE A 103 17.82 -2.69 -21.08
N GLN A 104 18.13 -3.13 -22.30
CA GLN A 104 18.44 -4.53 -22.57
C GLN A 104 19.74 -4.95 -21.89
N ALA A 105 20.76 -4.08 -21.89
CA ALA A 105 22.00 -4.30 -21.18
C ALA A 105 21.78 -4.41 -19.66
N GLN A 106 20.99 -3.51 -19.07
CA GLN A 106 20.64 -3.58 -17.65
C GLN A 106 19.84 -4.84 -17.29
N GLN A 107 18.92 -5.28 -18.14
CA GLN A 107 18.14 -6.50 -17.89
C GLN A 107 19.04 -7.74 -17.98
N SER A 108 19.91 -7.83 -18.96
CA SER A 108 20.90 -8.90 -19.11
C SER A 108 21.88 -8.94 -17.93
N GLU A 109 22.31 -7.77 -17.44
CA GLU A 109 23.15 -7.66 -16.27
C GLU A 109 22.44 -8.17 -15.01
N ARG A 110 21.18 -7.76 -14.77
CA ARG A 110 20.37 -8.25 -13.64
C ARG A 110 20.19 -9.77 -13.67
N GLU A 111 19.99 -10.36 -14.84
CA GLU A 111 19.91 -11.82 -14.99
C GLU A 111 21.25 -12.48 -14.62
N SER A 112 22.37 -11.91 -15.04
CA SER A 112 23.71 -12.38 -14.69
C SER A 112 23.95 -12.32 -13.17
N LEU A 113 23.47 -11.26 -12.49
CA LEU A 113 23.52 -11.17 -11.03
C LEU A 113 22.72 -12.29 -10.35
N TYR A 114 21.51 -12.61 -10.84
CA TYR A 114 20.72 -13.74 -10.29
C TYR A 114 21.40 -15.10 -10.47
N ILE A 115 22.04 -15.33 -11.62
CA ILE A 115 22.78 -16.56 -11.90
C ILE A 115 23.94 -16.69 -10.91
N LEU A 116 24.68 -15.60 -10.71
CA LEU A 116 25.80 -15.57 -9.79
C LEU A 116 25.38 -15.77 -8.32
N MET A 117 24.28 -15.14 -7.90
CA MET A 117 23.73 -15.33 -6.55
C MET A 117 23.27 -16.77 -6.31
N ASN A 118 22.66 -17.41 -7.31
CA ASN A 118 22.31 -18.83 -7.21
C ASN A 118 23.56 -19.72 -7.14
N PHE A 119 24.59 -19.41 -7.91
CA PHE A 119 25.87 -20.11 -7.80
C PHE A 119 26.47 -19.95 -6.38
N ALA A 120 26.48 -18.74 -5.82
CA ALA A 120 26.98 -18.50 -4.49
C ALA A 120 26.20 -19.29 -3.42
N LYS A 121 24.87 -19.37 -3.55
CA LYS A 121 24.02 -20.19 -2.68
C LYS A 121 24.45 -21.67 -2.72
N GLU A 122 24.58 -22.25 -3.90
CA GLU A 122 24.99 -23.66 -4.03
C GLU A 122 26.42 -23.88 -3.50
N PHE A 123 27.33 -22.91 -3.73
CA PHE A 123 28.69 -22.96 -3.17
C PHE A 123 28.66 -23.02 -1.64
N TYR A 124 27.97 -22.08 -0.97
CA TYR A 124 27.95 -22.07 0.50
C TYR A 124 27.23 -23.29 1.08
N LYS A 125 26.21 -23.79 0.42
CA LYS A 125 25.51 -25.02 0.80
C LYS A 125 26.42 -26.24 0.64
N ASP A 126 27.17 -26.33 -0.45
CA ASP A 126 28.15 -27.38 -0.66
C ASP A 126 29.23 -27.37 0.43
N LYS A 127 29.78 -26.17 0.74
CA LYS A 127 30.81 -26.05 1.80
C LYS A 127 30.26 -26.42 3.17
N LEU A 128 29.00 -26.12 3.49
CA LEU A 128 28.38 -26.55 4.75
C LEU A 128 28.35 -28.08 4.88
N ILE A 129 28.06 -28.81 3.81
CA ILE A 129 27.81 -30.24 3.86
C ILE A 129 29.06 -31.06 3.61
N HIS A 130 29.96 -30.61 2.70
CA HIS A 130 31.06 -31.43 2.20
C HIS A 130 32.44 -30.98 2.63
N SER A 131 32.59 -29.80 3.26
CA SER A 131 33.89 -29.40 3.83
C SER A 131 34.03 -29.81 5.29
N GLU A 132 35.24 -30.11 5.73
CA GLU A 132 35.55 -30.44 7.13
C GLU A 132 35.17 -29.28 8.08
N GLU A 133 35.54 -28.05 7.72
CA GLU A 133 35.21 -26.84 8.47
C GLU A 133 33.70 -26.60 8.52
N GLY A 134 33.00 -26.76 7.36
CA GLY A 134 31.54 -26.61 7.28
C GLY A 134 30.80 -27.60 8.17
N GLN A 135 31.27 -28.86 8.24
CA GLN A 135 30.64 -29.88 9.07
C GLN A 135 30.95 -29.65 10.56
N SER A 136 32.21 -29.41 10.91
CA SER A 136 32.64 -29.29 12.30
C SER A 136 32.18 -27.98 12.96
N ILE A 137 32.07 -26.89 12.23
CA ILE A 137 31.68 -25.57 12.75
C ILE A 137 30.27 -25.19 12.34
N GLY A 138 30.01 -25.11 11.04
CA GLY A 138 28.73 -24.59 10.49
C GLY A 138 27.54 -25.50 10.81
N LEU A 139 27.65 -26.79 10.44
CA LEU A 139 26.59 -27.75 10.67
C LEU A 139 26.38 -28.05 12.15
N SER A 140 27.47 -28.13 12.93
CA SER A 140 27.41 -28.28 14.39
C SER A 140 26.64 -27.11 15.02
N TYR A 141 26.91 -25.87 14.61
CA TYR A 141 26.18 -24.70 15.08
C TYR A 141 24.67 -24.81 14.82
N PHE A 142 24.25 -25.21 13.61
CA PHE A 142 22.84 -25.37 13.30
C PHE A 142 22.18 -26.50 14.09
N ARG A 143 22.91 -27.62 14.31
CA ARG A 143 22.45 -28.76 15.12
C ARG A 143 22.35 -28.42 16.59
N GLU A 144 23.30 -27.66 17.14
CA GLU A 144 23.26 -27.17 18.53
C GLU A 144 22.05 -26.23 18.75
N ARG A 145 21.62 -25.52 17.70
CA ARG A 145 20.38 -24.75 17.71
C ARG A 145 19.12 -25.61 17.49
N GLY A 146 19.27 -26.90 17.34
CA GLY A 146 18.19 -27.84 17.18
C GLY A 146 17.62 -27.87 15.73
N PHE A 147 18.28 -27.24 14.74
CA PHE A 147 17.78 -27.25 13.36
C PHE A 147 17.94 -28.63 12.73
N THR A 148 16.84 -29.13 12.15
CA THR A 148 16.83 -30.40 11.43
C THR A 148 17.41 -30.26 10.03
N ASP A 149 17.86 -31.37 9.43
CA ASP A 149 18.37 -31.38 8.06
C ASP A 149 17.30 -30.88 7.07
N ARG A 150 16.01 -31.17 7.31
CA ARG A 150 14.87 -30.65 6.53
C ARG A 150 14.79 -29.12 6.62
N THR A 151 14.98 -28.56 7.80
CA THR A 151 14.98 -27.11 8.03
C THR A 151 16.17 -26.44 7.35
N ILE A 152 17.36 -27.02 7.47
CA ILE A 152 18.60 -26.55 6.82
C ILE A 152 18.41 -26.51 5.28
N GLN A 153 17.80 -27.58 4.72
CA GLN A 153 17.51 -27.64 3.28
C GLN A 153 16.42 -26.67 2.85
N LYS A 154 15.32 -26.54 3.64
CA LYS A 154 14.20 -25.63 3.33
C LYS A 154 14.65 -24.16 3.25
N PHE A 155 15.57 -23.76 4.12
CA PHE A 155 16.13 -22.40 4.14
C PHE A 155 17.43 -22.27 3.35
N GLU A 156 17.91 -23.35 2.72
CA GLU A 156 19.12 -23.39 1.89
C GLU A 156 20.37 -22.87 2.63
N LEU A 157 20.46 -23.17 3.93
CA LEU A 157 21.53 -22.66 4.78
C LEU A 157 22.91 -23.11 4.30
N GLY A 158 23.92 -22.27 4.52
CA GLY A 158 25.27 -22.50 4.02
C GLY A 158 26.35 -22.13 5.03
N TYR A 159 27.60 -22.33 4.61
CA TYR A 159 28.78 -21.94 5.34
C TYR A 159 29.84 -21.32 4.41
N ALA A 160 30.38 -20.19 4.81
CA ALA A 160 31.51 -19.54 4.16
C ALA A 160 32.78 -19.91 4.90
N LEU A 161 33.72 -20.60 4.22
CA LEU A 161 35.00 -21.03 4.78
C LEU A 161 35.81 -19.84 5.30
N ASP A 162 36.65 -20.07 6.30
CA ASP A 162 37.54 -19.04 6.81
C ASP A 162 38.77 -18.88 5.91
N GLY A 163 38.74 -17.88 5.09
CA GLY A 163 39.79 -17.55 4.13
C GLY A 163 39.39 -16.41 3.19
N TRP A 164 40.38 -15.77 2.59
CA TRP A 164 40.20 -14.50 1.90
C TRP A 164 39.56 -14.60 0.53
N GLU A 165 39.69 -15.75 -0.16
CA GLU A 165 39.40 -15.87 -1.61
C GLU A 165 38.81 -17.24 -2.00
N HIS A 166 38.17 -17.97 -1.07
CA HIS A 166 37.64 -19.31 -1.38
C HIS A 166 36.51 -19.25 -2.41
N PHE A 167 35.55 -18.34 -2.21
CA PHE A 167 34.42 -18.16 -3.12
C PHE A 167 34.87 -17.53 -4.43
N SER A 168 35.62 -16.42 -4.37
CA SER A 168 36.05 -15.67 -5.55
C SER A 168 36.93 -16.49 -6.49
N LYS A 169 37.85 -17.28 -5.95
CA LYS A 169 38.68 -18.20 -6.76
C LYS A 169 37.86 -19.24 -7.51
N GLU A 170 36.94 -19.92 -6.81
CA GLU A 170 36.09 -20.93 -7.44
C GLU A 170 35.14 -20.31 -8.47
N ALA A 171 34.57 -19.14 -8.20
CA ALA A 171 33.73 -18.41 -9.14
C ALA A 171 34.49 -18.04 -10.42
N ILE A 172 35.70 -17.49 -10.30
CA ILE A 172 36.54 -17.13 -11.44
C ILE A 172 36.96 -18.37 -12.25
N GLN A 173 37.31 -19.47 -11.59
CA GLN A 173 37.63 -20.75 -12.27
C GLN A 173 36.44 -21.29 -13.07
N LYS A 174 35.21 -21.04 -12.63
CA LYS A 174 33.96 -21.39 -13.34
C LYS A 174 33.57 -20.37 -14.41
N GLY A 175 34.39 -19.34 -14.65
CA GLY A 175 34.19 -18.36 -15.74
C GLY A 175 33.32 -17.15 -15.35
N TYR A 176 33.00 -16.94 -14.06
CA TYR A 176 32.27 -15.73 -13.66
C TYR A 176 33.17 -14.49 -13.70
N ASN A 177 32.61 -13.38 -14.21
CA ASN A 177 33.33 -12.12 -14.32
C ASN A 177 33.56 -11.49 -12.94
N LYS A 178 34.78 -10.98 -12.71
CA LYS A 178 35.16 -10.31 -11.46
C LYS A 178 34.29 -9.08 -11.15
N ASP A 179 33.94 -8.29 -12.15
CA ASP A 179 33.10 -7.10 -11.98
C ASP A 179 31.68 -7.46 -11.47
N LEU A 180 31.11 -8.58 -11.94
CA LEU A 180 29.84 -9.09 -11.45
C LEU A 180 29.94 -9.57 -9.99
N LEU A 181 31.07 -10.17 -9.58
CA LEU A 181 31.32 -10.56 -8.19
C LEU A 181 31.31 -9.33 -7.27
N GLU A 182 31.90 -8.22 -7.69
CA GLU A 182 31.90 -6.96 -6.97
C GLU A 182 30.48 -6.34 -6.92
N LYS A 183 29.75 -6.32 -8.05
CA LYS A 183 28.38 -5.79 -8.14
C LYS A 183 27.36 -6.56 -7.30
N THR A 184 27.54 -7.86 -7.06
CA THR A 184 26.72 -8.62 -6.11
C THR A 184 27.07 -8.34 -4.64
N GLY A 185 28.19 -7.67 -4.40
CA GLY A 185 28.70 -7.42 -3.05
C GLY A 185 29.21 -8.68 -2.34
N LEU A 186 29.40 -9.80 -3.06
CA LEU A 186 30.01 -11.03 -2.52
C LEU A 186 31.52 -10.90 -2.36
N VAL A 187 32.12 -10.04 -3.17
CA VAL A 187 33.54 -9.70 -3.14
C VAL A 187 33.70 -8.20 -2.87
N VAL A 188 34.66 -7.86 -2.04
CA VAL A 188 34.98 -6.48 -1.66
C VAL A 188 36.32 -6.11 -2.29
N LYS A 189 36.34 -5.00 -3.04
CA LYS A 189 37.54 -4.42 -3.61
C LYS A 189 38.22 -3.51 -2.59
N ARG A 190 39.56 -3.60 -2.49
CA ARG A 190 40.39 -2.72 -1.67
C ARG A 190 40.94 -1.57 -2.53
N ASP A 191 41.43 -0.54 -1.87
CA ASP A 191 42.02 0.64 -2.52
C ASP A 191 43.31 0.29 -3.31
N ASP A 192 44.01 -0.79 -2.92
CA ASP A 192 45.19 -1.32 -3.60
C ASP A 192 44.88 -2.16 -4.85
N GLY A 193 43.59 -2.30 -5.21
CA GLY A 193 43.11 -3.09 -6.35
C GLY A 193 42.96 -4.58 -6.09
N SER A 194 43.38 -5.08 -4.89
CA SER A 194 43.09 -6.44 -4.46
C SER A 194 41.62 -6.62 -4.09
N SER A 195 41.14 -7.84 -4.04
CA SER A 195 39.77 -8.13 -3.65
C SER A 195 39.73 -9.34 -2.69
N TYR A 196 38.67 -9.41 -1.89
CA TYR A 196 38.48 -10.49 -0.94
C TYR A 196 37.01 -10.86 -0.79
N ASP A 197 36.72 -12.10 -0.35
CA ASP A 197 35.39 -12.58 -0.09
C ASP A 197 34.76 -11.84 1.10
N ARG A 198 33.55 -11.30 0.93
CA ARG A 198 32.84 -10.58 2.01
C ARG A 198 32.52 -11.48 3.19
N PHE A 199 32.10 -12.71 2.92
CA PHE A 199 31.68 -13.67 3.93
C PHE A 199 32.81 -14.69 4.16
N ARG A 200 33.30 -14.75 5.38
CA ARG A 200 34.41 -15.64 5.80
C ARG A 200 34.16 -16.13 7.20
N GLY A 201 34.38 -17.44 7.49
CA GLY A 201 34.19 -18.04 8.79
C GLY A 201 32.80 -17.85 9.38
N ARG A 202 31.74 -17.89 8.52
CA ARG A 202 30.38 -17.53 8.90
C ARG A 202 29.36 -18.53 8.40
N VAL A 203 28.31 -18.77 9.18
CA VAL A 203 27.10 -19.42 8.69
C VAL A 203 26.30 -18.43 7.84
N ILE A 204 25.70 -18.95 6.76
CA ILE A 204 25.05 -18.16 5.70
C ILE A 204 23.55 -18.42 5.69
N PHE A 205 22.78 -17.34 5.60
CA PHE A 205 21.33 -17.29 5.49
C PHE A 205 20.96 -16.66 4.14
N PRO A 206 20.56 -17.45 3.13
CA PRO A 206 20.12 -16.90 1.84
C PRO A 206 18.84 -16.09 1.99
N VAL A 207 18.83 -14.89 1.40
CA VAL A 207 17.67 -14.01 1.35
C VAL A 207 17.01 -14.13 -0.02
N HIS A 208 15.72 -14.45 -0.02
CA HIS A 208 14.96 -14.69 -1.24
C HIS A 208 14.10 -13.50 -1.64
N SER A 209 14.01 -13.26 -2.93
CA SER A 209 12.95 -12.41 -3.51
C SER A 209 11.59 -13.09 -3.36
N LEU A 210 10.50 -12.36 -3.58
CA LEU A 210 9.15 -12.92 -3.53
C LEU A 210 8.92 -14.11 -4.50
N PRO A 211 9.49 -14.12 -5.74
CA PRO A 211 9.46 -15.29 -6.62
C PRO A 211 10.39 -16.44 -6.22
N GLY A 212 11.23 -16.30 -5.20
CA GLY A 212 12.12 -17.35 -4.70
C GLY A 212 13.55 -17.35 -5.27
N LYS A 213 13.96 -16.31 -6.00
CA LYS A 213 15.36 -16.16 -6.42
C LYS A 213 16.18 -15.63 -5.24
N VAL A 214 17.38 -16.17 -5.01
CA VAL A 214 18.31 -15.61 -4.02
C VAL A 214 18.83 -14.26 -4.52
N ILE A 215 18.76 -13.25 -3.65
CA ILE A 215 19.11 -11.86 -3.96
C ILE A 215 20.17 -11.29 -3.02
N ALA A 216 20.34 -11.88 -1.86
CA ALA A 216 21.30 -11.44 -0.84
C ALA A 216 21.63 -12.59 0.11
N PHE A 217 22.57 -12.34 1.02
CA PHE A 217 22.89 -13.22 2.12
C PHE A 217 23.00 -12.44 3.43
N GLY A 218 22.48 -13.02 4.50
CA GLY A 218 22.88 -12.71 5.86
C GLY A 218 23.96 -13.67 6.30
N ALA A 219 24.88 -13.23 7.14
CA ALA A 219 25.95 -14.08 7.65
C ALA A 219 26.23 -13.82 9.12
N ARG A 220 26.35 -14.88 9.91
CA ARG A 220 26.64 -14.81 11.33
C ARG A 220 28.00 -15.42 11.63
N MET A 221 28.83 -14.67 12.36
CA MET A 221 30.11 -15.15 12.88
C MET A 221 29.89 -16.05 14.08
N LEU A 222 30.64 -17.16 14.15
CA LEU A 222 30.57 -18.13 15.24
C LEU A 222 31.70 -17.96 16.25
N GLY A 223 32.76 -17.23 15.88
CA GLY A 223 33.91 -16.95 16.77
C GLY A 223 33.63 -15.87 17.82
N LYS A 224 34.56 -15.74 18.80
CA LYS A 224 34.47 -14.74 19.87
C LYS A 224 35.24 -13.44 19.57
N ASP A 225 35.56 -13.16 18.32
CA ASP A 225 36.27 -11.93 17.96
C ASP A 225 35.35 -10.71 18.18
N LYS A 226 35.67 -9.94 19.24
CA LYS A 226 34.91 -8.73 19.61
C LYS A 226 35.06 -7.56 18.61
N ASN A 227 36.03 -7.63 17.72
CA ASN A 227 36.34 -6.57 16.76
C ASN A 227 35.51 -6.70 15.46
N GLN A 228 34.79 -7.78 15.29
CA GLN A 228 33.95 -8.01 14.13
C GLN A 228 32.45 -8.06 14.49
N PRO A 229 31.57 -7.52 13.66
CA PRO A 229 30.14 -7.59 13.90
C PRO A 229 29.64 -9.04 13.87
N LYS A 230 28.80 -9.40 14.86
CA LYS A 230 28.19 -10.73 14.98
C LYS A 230 27.42 -11.11 13.72
N TYR A 231 26.67 -10.17 13.12
CA TYR A 231 25.96 -10.33 11.87
C TYR A 231 26.43 -9.32 10.83
N ILE A 232 26.55 -9.76 9.59
CA ILE A 232 26.75 -8.90 8.40
C ILE A 232 25.76 -9.33 7.31
N ASN A 233 25.32 -8.36 6.51
CA ASN A 233 24.44 -8.60 5.39
C ASN A 233 25.13 -8.21 4.08
N SER A 234 24.59 -8.71 2.95
CA SER A 234 24.90 -8.15 1.63
C SER A 234 24.67 -6.64 1.64
N PRO A 235 25.47 -5.86 0.89
CA PRO A 235 25.20 -4.44 0.67
C PRO A 235 23.98 -4.25 -0.24
N GLU A 236 23.53 -3.01 -0.40
CA GLU A 236 22.58 -2.64 -1.44
C GLU A 236 23.15 -2.96 -2.83
N THR A 237 22.32 -3.51 -3.71
CA THR A 237 22.69 -3.86 -5.09
C THR A 237 21.49 -3.65 -6.03
N ASP A 238 21.67 -3.74 -7.33
CA ASP A 238 20.59 -3.62 -8.33
C ASP A 238 19.47 -4.66 -8.17
N ILE A 239 19.73 -5.75 -7.45
CA ILE A 239 18.75 -6.82 -7.19
C ILE A 239 18.34 -6.94 -5.73
N TYR A 240 18.97 -6.21 -4.81
CA TYR A 240 18.69 -6.26 -3.38
C TYR A 240 18.65 -4.88 -2.74
N HIS A 241 17.48 -4.50 -2.28
CA HIS A 241 17.27 -3.34 -1.41
C HIS A 241 16.71 -3.81 -0.07
N LYS A 242 17.52 -3.69 0.98
CA LYS A 242 17.19 -4.24 2.30
C LYS A 242 15.87 -3.70 2.86
N SER A 243 15.56 -2.44 2.58
CA SER A 243 14.30 -1.80 2.97
C SER A 243 13.07 -2.43 2.32
N ASN A 244 13.23 -3.15 1.21
CA ASN A 244 12.14 -3.70 0.39
C ASN A 244 12.02 -5.23 0.50
N VAL A 245 12.70 -5.84 1.45
CA VAL A 245 12.75 -7.30 1.59
C VAL A 245 12.50 -7.71 3.03
N LEU A 246 11.76 -8.80 3.22
CA LEU A 246 11.58 -9.48 4.50
C LEU A 246 12.14 -10.89 4.39
N TYR A 247 13.00 -11.27 5.33
CA TYR A 247 13.52 -12.63 5.40
C TYR A 247 12.40 -13.63 5.72
N GLY A 248 12.41 -14.76 5.04
CA GLY A 248 11.41 -15.80 5.23
C GLY A 248 10.10 -15.57 4.47
N LEU A 249 9.88 -14.40 3.83
CA LEU A 249 8.61 -14.09 3.17
C LEU A 249 8.29 -15.07 2.01
N TYR A 250 9.30 -15.49 1.26
CA TYR A 250 9.12 -16.49 0.21
C TYR A 250 8.56 -17.80 0.77
N GLN A 251 9.11 -18.27 1.88
CA GLN A 251 8.68 -19.49 2.56
C GLN A 251 7.33 -19.32 3.26
N ALA A 252 7.06 -18.13 3.81
CA ALA A 252 5.90 -17.84 4.65
C ALA A 252 4.64 -17.42 3.88
N LYS A 253 4.76 -16.93 2.65
CA LYS A 253 3.68 -16.26 1.91
C LYS A 253 2.34 -17.04 1.86
N ASN A 254 2.39 -18.36 1.73
CA ASN A 254 1.19 -19.21 1.68
C ASN A 254 0.57 -19.40 3.07
N ALA A 255 1.42 -19.61 4.09
CA ALA A 255 0.97 -19.73 5.48
C ALA A 255 0.37 -18.40 5.99
N ILE A 256 0.96 -17.25 5.62
CA ILE A 256 0.41 -15.93 5.98
C ILE A 256 -1.01 -15.78 5.44
N ARG A 257 -1.26 -16.16 4.19
CA ARG A 257 -2.62 -16.13 3.61
C ARG A 257 -3.57 -17.11 4.29
N GLN A 258 -3.10 -18.33 4.52
CA GLN A 258 -3.91 -19.40 5.11
C GLN A 258 -4.39 -19.05 6.53
N PHE A 259 -3.49 -18.48 7.34
CA PHE A 259 -3.79 -18.13 8.73
C PHE A 259 -4.28 -16.68 8.88
N ASP A 260 -4.32 -15.91 7.79
CA ASP A 260 -4.66 -14.47 7.77
C ASP A 260 -3.93 -13.68 8.86
N ASN A 261 -2.67 -14.03 9.12
CA ASN A 261 -1.82 -13.37 10.10
C ASN A 261 -0.35 -13.53 9.72
N CYS A 262 0.45 -12.49 9.93
CA CYS A 262 1.90 -12.49 9.77
C CYS A 262 2.58 -12.25 11.11
N TYR A 263 3.37 -13.21 11.57
CA TYR A 263 4.29 -12.98 12.69
C TYR A 263 5.52 -12.23 12.18
N LEU A 264 5.87 -11.15 12.86
CA LEU A 264 7.06 -10.34 12.58
C LEU A 264 8.06 -10.47 13.72
N VAL A 265 9.28 -10.91 13.41
CA VAL A 265 10.41 -11.07 14.33
C VAL A 265 11.62 -10.26 13.88
N GLU A 266 12.70 -10.25 14.66
CA GLU A 266 13.89 -9.45 14.37
C GLU A 266 14.91 -10.18 13.49
N GLY A 267 15.18 -11.47 13.76
CA GLY A 267 16.34 -12.19 13.27
C GLY A 267 16.07 -13.37 12.34
N TYR A 268 17.12 -13.82 11.68
CA TYR A 268 17.11 -14.98 10.80
C TYR A 268 16.78 -16.27 11.56
N THR A 269 17.41 -16.45 12.74
CA THR A 269 17.25 -17.65 13.57
C THR A 269 15.85 -17.78 14.11
N ASP A 270 15.20 -16.65 14.44
CA ASP A 270 13.83 -16.64 14.97
C ASP A 270 12.85 -17.17 13.93
N VAL A 271 12.97 -16.70 12.67
CA VAL A 271 12.16 -17.21 11.56
C VAL A 271 12.33 -18.71 11.39
N ILE A 272 13.58 -19.20 11.41
CA ILE A 272 13.87 -20.61 11.16
C ILE A 272 13.35 -21.48 12.31
N SER A 273 13.56 -21.06 13.57
CA SER A 273 13.08 -21.78 14.76
C SER A 273 11.56 -21.83 14.83
N MET A 274 10.88 -20.72 14.50
CA MET A 274 9.41 -20.69 14.42
C MET A 274 8.88 -21.60 13.33
N HIS A 275 9.47 -21.60 12.13
CA HIS A 275 9.13 -22.54 11.08
C HIS A 275 9.30 -24.00 11.51
N GLN A 276 10.35 -24.30 12.26
CA GLN A 276 10.58 -25.65 12.79
C GLN A 276 9.58 -26.03 13.89
N ALA A 277 9.05 -25.04 14.60
CA ALA A 277 7.94 -25.19 15.54
C ALA A 277 6.55 -25.13 14.87
N ASP A 278 6.47 -25.41 13.55
CA ASP A 278 5.24 -25.39 12.73
C ASP A 278 4.49 -24.05 12.72
N VAL A 279 5.18 -22.94 13.00
CA VAL A 279 4.68 -21.58 12.86
C VAL A 279 5.31 -20.98 11.59
N GLU A 280 4.71 -21.33 10.43
CA GLU A 280 5.29 -21.01 9.12
C GLU A 280 4.99 -19.60 8.61
N ASN A 281 4.00 -18.91 9.18
CA ASN A 281 3.58 -17.55 8.80
C ASN A 281 4.42 -16.46 9.46
N VAL A 282 5.74 -16.59 9.45
CA VAL A 282 6.69 -15.71 10.14
C VAL A 282 7.72 -15.12 9.17
N VAL A 283 8.05 -13.83 9.38
CA VAL A 283 9.05 -13.07 8.62
C VAL A 283 9.91 -12.22 9.55
N ALA A 284 11.11 -11.83 9.08
CA ALA A 284 11.98 -10.92 9.85
C ALA A 284 12.42 -9.69 9.03
N SER A 285 12.60 -8.56 9.74
CA SER A 285 13.22 -7.34 9.19
C SER A 285 14.74 -7.46 9.04
N SER A 286 15.35 -8.46 9.70
CA SER A 286 16.76 -8.90 9.56
C SER A 286 17.81 -7.83 9.85
N GLY A 287 17.70 -7.19 11.03
CA GLY A 287 18.72 -6.26 11.54
C GLY A 287 18.63 -4.86 10.97
N THR A 288 17.42 -4.44 10.56
CA THR A 288 17.04 -3.05 10.32
C THR A 288 15.76 -2.74 11.08
N ALA A 289 15.54 -1.45 11.38
CA ALA A 289 14.22 -1.01 11.77
C ALA A 289 13.22 -1.35 10.64
N LEU A 290 11.99 -1.69 11.01
CA LEU A 290 10.91 -1.96 10.08
C LEU A 290 10.70 -0.74 9.16
N THR A 291 10.43 -0.97 7.87
CA THR A 291 10.22 0.09 6.87
C THR A 291 8.79 0.09 6.34
N GLU A 292 8.37 1.22 5.74
CA GLU A 292 7.06 1.32 5.10
C GLU A 292 6.90 0.33 3.94
N GLU A 293 7.98 0.11 3.17
CA GLU A 293 8.00 -0.84 2.05
C GLU A 293 7.81 -2.27 2.53
N GLN A 294 8.44 -2.65 3.64
CA GLN A 294 8.25 -3.96 4.27
C GLN A 294 6.80 -4.13 4.78
N ILE A 295 6.19 -3.09 5.34
CA ILE A 295 4.78 -3.10 5.74
C ILE A 295 3.86 -3.27 4.52
N LYS A 296 4.13 -2.56 3.43
CA LYS A 296 3.41 -2.72 2.15
C LYS A 296 3.53 -4.14 1.59
N LEU A 297 4.70 -4.80 1.77
CA LEU A 297 4.87 -6.21 1.38
C LEU A 297 3.97 -7.14 2.20
N ILE A 298 3.91 -6.99 3.52
CA ILE A 298 3.03 -7.80 4.38
C ILE A 298 1.57 -7.59 3.98
N ARG A 299 1.16 -6.34 3.76
CA ARG A 299 -0.20 -5.96 3.38
C ARG A 299 -0.70 -6.65 2.10
N ARG A 300 0.19 -7.07 1.21
CA ARG A 300 -0.18 -7.86 0.01
C ARG A 300 -0.78 -9.24 0.36
N PHE A 301 -0.54 -9.74 1.55
CA PHE A 301 -0.90 -11.10 1.97
C PHE A 301 -1.92 -11.13 3.10
N THR A 302 -1.88 -10.19 4.04
CA THR A 302 -2.79 -10.07 5.19
C THR A 302 -2.84 -8.64 5.70
N GLU A 303 -3.96 -8.28 6.36
CA GLU A 303 -4.05 -7.04 7.12
C GLU A 303 -3.66 -7.23 8.60
N ASN A 304 -3.39 -8.44 9.05
CA ASN A 304 -3.15 -8.76 10.47
C ASN A 304 -1.66 -9.07 10.69
N VAL A 305 -1.04 -8.35 11.62
CA VAL A 305 0.37 -8.52 12.00
C VAL A 305 0.46 -8.76 13.50
N THR A 306 1.16 -9.81 13.89
CA THR A 306 1.53 -10.05 15.28
C THR A 306 3.04 -9.84 15.41
N VAL A 307 3.44 -8.81 16.13
CA VAL A 307 4.87 -8.51 16.34
C VAL A 307 5.35 -9.22 17.60
N LEU A 308 6.43 -9.94 17.47
CA LEU A 308 7.09 -10.69 18.55
C LEU A 308 8.39 -9.99 18.91
N PHE A 309 8.51 -9.60 20.17
CA PHE A 309 9.66 -8.85 20.66
C PHE A 309 10.39 -9.59 21.78
N ASP A 310 11.70 -9.37 21.82
CA ASP A 310 12.53 -9.84 22.90
C ASP A 310 12.14 -9.17 24.23
N GLY A 311 12.27 -9.89 25.34
CA GLY A 311 11.88 -9.44 26.68
C GLY A 311 12.80 -8.39 27.31
N ASP A 312 13.60 -7.65 26.53
CA ASP A 312 14.52 -6.63 27.02
C ASP A 312 14.05 -5.19 26.74
N ALA A 313 14.71 -4.20 27.36
CA ALA A 313 14.34 -2.78 27.21
C ALA A 313 14.53 -2.24 25.78
N ALA A 314 15.44 -2.80 25.00
CA ALA A 314 15.67 -2.42 23.61
C ALA A 314 14.54 -2.96 22.71
N GLY A 315 14.12 -4.22 22.95
CA GLY A 315 12.98 -4.85 22.30
C GLY A 315 11.67 -4.08 22.54
N ILE A 316 11.41 -3.66 23.79
CA ILE A 316 10.23 -2.84 24.12
C ILE A 316 10.22 -1.52 23.34
N LYS A 317 11.35 -0.82 23.25
CA LYS A 317 11.46 0.44 22.51
C LYS A 317 11.30 0.23 21.00
N ALA A 318 11.80 -0.88 20.47
CA ALA A 318 11.60 -1.28 19.08
C ALA A 318 10.12 -1.62 18.83
N ALA A 319 9.47 -2.33 19.79
CA ALA A 319 8.05 -2.65 19.78
C ALA A 319 7.17 -1.40 19.57
N LEU A 320 7.32 -0.41 20.42
CA LEU A 320 6.51 0.81 20.38
C LEU A 320 6.60 1.50 19.02
N ARG A 321 7.82 1.63 18.45
CA ARG A 321 8.01 2.22 17.12
C ARG A 321 7.44 1.36 16.00
N GLY A 322 7.63 0.04 16.07
CA GLY A 322 7.11 -0.90 15.09
C GLY A 322 5.59 -0.90 15.05
N ILE A 323 4.92 -0.88 16.21
CA ILE A 323 3.46 -0.77 16.33
C ILE A 323 2.96 0.47 15.59
N ASP A 324 3.52 1.64 15.87
CA ASP A 324 3.07 2.91 15.29
C ASP A 324 3.25 2.92 13.77
N MET A 325 4.35 2.40 13.24
CA MET A 325 4.58 2.27 11.80
C MET A 325 3.56 1.33 11.12
N ILE A 326 3.25 0.20 11.74
CA ILE A 326 2.31 -0.77 11.19
C ILE A 326 0.88 -0.20 11.20
N LEU A 327 0.47 0.50 12.27
CA LEU A 327 -0.80 1.20 12.36
C LEU A 327 -0.94 2.29 11.28
N HIS A 328 0.13 3.08 11.08
CA HIS A 328 0.19 4.08 10.00
C HIS A 328 0.04 3.43 8.61
N GLY A 329 0.60 2.24 8.42
CA GLY A 329 0.41 1.42 7.20
C GLY A 329 -1.01 0.85 7.02
N GLY A 330 -1.92 1.07 7.97
CA GLY A 330 -3.32 0.63 7.93
C GLY A 330 -3.53 -0.84 8.27
N LEU A 331 -2.54 -1.50 8.86
CA LEU A 331 -2.63 -2.91 9.30
C LEU A 331 -3.10 -3.01 10.75
N ASN A 332 -3.72 -4.12 11.10
CA ASN A 332 -4.09 -4.47 12.47
C ASN A 332 -2.86 -5.03 13.20
N VAL A 333 -2.61 -4.55 14.41
CA VAL A 333 -1.41 -4.92 15.18
C VAL A 333 -1.79 -5.66 16.45
N ARG A 334 -1.18 -6.81 16.63
CA ARG A 334 -1.09 -7.51 17.91
C ARG A 334 0.37 -7.61 18.33
N VAL A 335 0.58 -7.77 19.61
CA VAL A 335 1.92 -7.77 20.22
C VAL A 335 2.05 -8.95 21.17
N LEU A 336 3.21 -9.57 21.17
CA LEU A 336 3.62 -10.52 22.18
C LEU A 336 5.04 -10.18 22.62
N LEU A 337 5.23 -10.08 23.93
CA LEU A 337 6.52 -9.94 24.56
C LEU A 337 6.92 -11.28 25.17
N PHE A 338 8.13 -11.74 24.86
CA PHE A 338 8.67 -12.94 25.50
C PHE A 338 9.09 -12.67 26.95
N PRO A 339 9.23 -13.71 27.79
CA PRO A 339 9.78 -13.57 29.13
C PRO A 339 11.18 -12.97 29.12
N ASP A 340 11.62 -12.41 30.27
CA ASP A 340 12.91 -11.75 30.41
C ASP A 340 14.08 -12.61 29.86
N ASN A 341 14.88 -12.00 28.97
CA ASN A 341 16.03 -12.59 28.28
C ASN A 341 15.73 -13.75 27.32
N GLU A 342 14.47 -13.98 26.94
CA GLU A 342 14.11 -14.95 25.90
C GLU A 342 13.78 -14.22 24.60
N ASP A 343 14.16 -14.85 23.48
CA ASP A 343 13.76 -14.53 22.13
C ASP A 343 12.93 -15.70 21.54
N PRO A 344 12.29 -15.56 20.37
CA PRO A 344 11.52 -16.64 19.75
C PRO A 344 12.32 -17.94 19.58
N ASP A 345 13.61 -17.85 19.23
CA ASP A 345 14.50 -19.00 19.05
C ASP A 345 14.79 -19.72 20.38
N SER A 346 15.22 -19.00 21.41
CA SER A 346 15.54 -19.58 22.70
C SER A 346 14.32 -20.16 23.38
N PHE A 347 13.19 -19.44 23.35
CA PHE A 347 11.96 -19.85 24.01
C PHE A 347 11.34 -21.08 23.32
N SER A 348 11.28 -21.13 21.98
CA SER A 348 10.75 -22.30 21.26
C SER A 348 11.54 -23.57 21.56
N ARG A 349 12.87 -23.49 21.67
CA ARG A 349 13.73 -24.61 22.05
C ARG A 349 13.51 -25.06 23.50
N LYS A 350 13.26 -24.12 24.39
CA LYS A 350 13.08 -24.39 25.82
C LYS A 350 11.76 -25.13 26.10
N VAL A 351 10.66 -24.71 25.47
CA VAL A 351 9.32 -25.23 25.78
C VAL A 351 8.82 -26.28 24.79
N GLY A 352 9.41 -26.38 23.61
CA GLY A 352 8.98 -27.27 22.53
C GLY A 352 7.78 -26.76 21.75
N THR A 353 7.47 -27.41 20.62
CA THR A 353 6.51 -26.95 19.61
C THR A 353 5.12 -26.67 20.17
N THR A 354 4.53 -27.64 20.90
CA THR A 354 3.15 -27.55 21.39
C THR A 354 2.94 -26.41 22.38
N GLU A 355 3.82 -26.30 23.38
CA GLU A 355 3.73 -25.24 24.38
C GLU A 355 4.08 -23.87 23.79
N PHE A 356 5.00 -23.81 22.81
CA PHE A 356 5.31 -22.58 22.07
C PHE A 356 4.09 -22.05 21.33
N GLN A 357 3.40 -22.89 20.54
CA GLN A 357 2.19 -22.49 19.83
C GLN A 357 1.06 -22.08 20.76
N LYS A 358 0.91 -22.77 21.89
CA LYS A 358 -0.07 -22.40 22.92
C LYS A 358 0.28 -21.03 23.52
N TYR A 359 1.54 -20.81 23.86
CA TYR A 359 2.02 -19.53 24.41
C TYR A 359 1.74 -18.37 23.45
N LEU A 360 2.00 -18.53 22.14
CA LEU A 360 1.67 -17.52 21.14
C LEU A 360 0.18 -17.14 21.14
N LYS A 361 -0.72 -18.12 21.26
CA LYS A 361 -2.17 -17.89 21.27
C LYS A 361 -2.66 -17.20 22.55
N GLU A 362 -2.14 -17.61 23.69
CA GLU A 362 -2.65 -17.15 25.00
C GLU A 362 -2.06 -15.80 25.43
N ASN A 363 -0.86 -15.44 24.95
CA ASN A 363 -0.16 -14.24 25.40
C ASN A 363 -0.11 -13.10 24.38
N THR A 364 -0.68 -13.30 23.19
CA THR A 364 -0.82 -12.23 22.20
C THR A 364 -1.91 -11.24 22.63
N LYS A 365 -1.57 -9.96 22.73
CA LYS A 365 -2.46 -8.85 23.11
C LYS A 365 -2.66 -7.89 21.95
N ASP A 366 -3.77 -7.18 21.90
CA ASP A 366 -3.90 -6.00 21.06
C ASP A 366 -2.94 -4.88 21.54
N PHE A 367 -2.66 -3.92 20.67
CA PHE A 367 -1.65 -2.89 20.96
C PHE A 367 -2.11 -1.93 22.09
N VAL A 368 -3.42 -1.71 22.28
CA VAL A 368 -3.94 -0.83 23.32
C VAL A 368 -3.74 -1.49 24.68
N SER A 369 -4.15 -2.76 24.83
CA SER A 369 -3.93 -3.56 26.02
C SER A 369 -2.45 -3.70 26.35
N PHE A 370 -1.61 -3.93 25.34
CA PHE A 370 -0.15 -4.00 25.52
C PHE A 370 0.44 -2.70 26.06
N LYS A 371 0.12 -1.55 25.42
CA LYS A 371 0.59 -0.23 25.87
C LYS A 371 0.06 0.12 27.25
N ALA A 372 -1.22 -0.18 27.53
CA ALA A 372 -1.80 0.05 28.85
C ALA A 372 -1.11 -0.73 29.97
N ASP A 373 -0.81 -2.02 29.75
CA ASP A 373 -0.09 -2.85 30.72
C ASP A 373 1.35 -2.36 30.95
N LEU A 374 2.05 -1.95 29.88
CA LEU A 374 3.40 -1.42 29.96
C LEU A 374 3.43 -0.12 30.77
N PHE A 375 2.57 0.81 30.47
CA PHE A 375 2.51 2.12 31.10
C PHE A 375 1.93 2.07 32.52
N ALA A 376 1.04 1.13 32.83
CA ALA A 376 0.56 0.93 34.19
C ALA A 376 1.71 0.56 35.16
N LYS A 377 2.68 -0.21 34.69
CA LYS A 377 3.90 -0.55 35.45
C LYS A 377 4.80 0.68 35.68
N GLU A 378 4.94 1.54 34.65
CA GLU A 378 5.81 2.73 34.72
C GLU A 378 5.17 3.90 35.48
N ALA A 379 3.85 4.05 35.41
CA ALA A 379 3.11 5.15 36.05
C ALA A 379 2.92 5.01 37.55
N ALA A 380 3.02 3.78 38.12
CA ALA A 380 3.01 3.41 39.54
C ALA A 380 2.40 4.48 40.50
N GLY A 381 1.17 4.97 40.20
CA GLY A 381 0.48 5.95 41.06
C GLY A 381 0.75 7.44 40.77
N ASP A 382 1.60 7.78 39.77
CA ASP A 382 1.87 9.15 39.35
C ASP A 382 0.84 9.63 38.31
N PRO A 383 -0.05 10.62 38.64
CA PRO A 383 -1.08 11.13 37.75
C PRO A 383 -0.50 11.77 36.46
N ILE A 384 0.67 12.40 36.52
CA ILE A 384 1.31 13.07 35.38
C ILE A 384 1.78 12.01 34.38
N LYS A 385 2.45 10.97 34.85
CA LYS A 385 2.88 9.85 34.00
C LYS A 385 1.69 9.13 33.39
N LYS A 386 0.62 8.93 34.17
CA LYS A 386 -0.62 8.33 33.67
C LYS A 386 -1.24 9.15 32.54
N ALA A 387 -1.28 10.47 32.67
CA ALA A 387 -1.78 11.35 31.62
C ALA A 387 -0.91 11.30 30.35
N ALA A 388 0.42 11.26 30.49
CA ALA A 388 1.36 11.09 29.36
C ALA A 388 1.15 9.76 28.63
N SER A 389 0.97 8.67 29.37
CA SER A 389 0.71 7.33 28.82
C SER A 389 -0.60 7.25 28.03
N ILE A 390 -1.66 7.88 28.55
CA ILE A 390 -2.95 7.98 27.86
C ILE A 390 -2.78 8.72 26.53
N LYS A 391 -2.08 9.84 26.55
CA LYS A 391 -1.80 10.63 25.34
C LYS A 391 -1.02 9.82 24.31
N GLU A 392 -0.07 9.00 24.72
CA GLU A 392 0.70 8.14 23.81
C GLU A 392 -0.17 7.06 23.16
N ILE A 393 -1.08 6.42 23.92
CA ILE A 393 -2.05 5.47 23.35
C ILE A 393 -2.93 6.16 22.31
N VAL A 394 -3.50 7.34 22.64
CA VAL A 394 -4.33 8.11 21.71
C VAL A 394 -3.53 8.56 20.48
N THR A 395 -2.24 8.89 20.65
CA THR A 395 -1.34 9.20 19.52
C THR A 395 -1.19 7.99 18.59
N SER A 396 -1.01 6.79 19.11
CA SER A 396 -0.96 5.58 18.26
C SER A 396 -2.29 5.32 17.55
N ILE A 397 -3.42 5.54 18.21
CA ILE A 397 -4.74 5.43 17.59
C ILE A 397 -4.91 6.46 16.45
N SER A 398 -4.36 7.68 16.60
CA SER A 398 -4.42 8.72 15.56
C SER A 398 -3.76 8.31 14.25
N LEU A 399 -2.75 7.42 14.31
CA LEU A 399 -2.04 6.91 13.14
C LEU A 399 -2.86 5.95 12.27
N ILE A 400 -3.93 5.38 12.80
CA ILE A 400 -4.82 4.46 12.06
C ILE A 400 -5.55 5.26 10.97
N PRO A 401 -5.44 4.91 9.67
CA PRO A 401 -6.09 5.67 8.61
C PRO A 401 -7.62 5.61 8.63
N ASP A 402 -8.18 4.47 9.04
CA ASP A 402 -9.62 4.20 9.07
C ASP A 402 -10.29 4.88 10.28
N PRO A 403 -11.24 5.82 10.06
CA PRO A 403 -11.92 6.52 11.15
C PRO A 403 -12.82 5.61 11.99
N VAL A 404 -13.39 4.55 11.41
CA VAL A 404 -14.23 3.59 12.15
C VAL A 404 -13.38 2.77 13.10
N LYS A 405 -12.24 2.26 12.62
CA LYS A 405 -11.28 1.55 13.48
C LYS A 405 -10.80 2.46 14.63
N ARG A 406 -10.49 3.74 14.37
CA ARG A 406 -10.11 4.70 15.41
C ARG A 406 -11.19 4.83 16.49
N SER A 407 -12.46 4.95 16.08
CA SER A 407 -13.59 5.08 17.03
C SER A 407 -13.71 3.84 17.94
N VAL A 408 -13.60 2.64 17.36
CA VAL A 408 -13.65 1.38 18.11
C VAL A 408 -12.50 1.30 19.13
N TYR A 409 -11.28 1.63 18.73
CA TYR A 409 -10.14 1.63 19.64
C TYR A 409 -10.23 2.70 20.74
N ILE A 410 -10.82 3.87 20.47
CA ILE A 410 -11.09 4.88 21.50
C ILE A 410 -12.10 4.35 22.52
N GLN A 411 -13.18 3.70 22.07
CA GLN A 411 -14.17 3.09 22.96
C GLN A 411 -13.54 2.00 23.84
N GLU A 412 -12.72 1.12 23.26
CA GLU A 412 -12.00 0.08 24.01
C GLU A 412 -11.02 0.70 25.02
N THR A 413 -10.27 1.74 24.61
CA THR A 413 -9.37 2.48 25.49
C THR A 413 -10.12 3.15 26.66
N SER A 414 -11.31 3.72 26.39
CA SER A 414 -12.18 4.32 27.41
C SER A 414 -12.57 3.30 28.48
N GLN A 415 -12.99 2.11 28.07
CA GLN A 415 -13.37 1.03 28.99
C GLN A 415 -12.17 0.50 29.79
N LEU A 416 -11.04 0.27 29.13
CA LEU A 416 -9.83 -0.29 29.73
C LEU A 416 -9.21 0.65 30.77
N LEU A 417 -9.11 1.94 30.46
CA LEU A 417 -8.46 2.95 31.31
C LEU A 417 -9.43 3.66 32.26
N LYS A 418 -10.75 3.37 32.15
CA LYS A 418 -11.83 4.02 32.90
C LYS A 418 -11.82 5.54 32.76
N ILE A 419 -11.69 6.02 31.54
CA ILE A 419 -11.71 7.45 31.18
C ILE A 419 -12.92 7.70 30.28
N ALA A 420 -13.61 8.81 30.46
CA ALA A 420 -14.77 9.16 29.65
C ALA A 420 -14.38 9.30 28.16
N GLU A 421 -15.09 8.61 27.28
CA GLU A 421 -14.83 8.58 25.82
C GLU A 421 -14.72 9.98 25.19
N PRO A 422 -15.56 10.99 25.52
CA PRO A 422 -15.45 12.34 24.99
C PRO A 422 -14.09 13.01 25.25
N VAL A 423 -13.43 12.69 26.37
CA VAL A 423 -12.09 13.22 26.69
C VAL A 423 -11.04 12.68 25.72
N LEU A 424 -11.08 11.37 25.45
CA LEU A 424 -10.17 10.71 24.51
C LEU A 424 -10.41 11.19 23.07
N LEU A 425 -11.67 11.37 22.66
CA LEU A 425 -12.04 11.92 21.35
C LEU A 425 -11.54 13.36 21.18
N THR A 426 -11.63 14.17 22.22
CA THR A 426 -11.11 15.56 22.19
C THR A 426 -9.61 15.57 21.98
N GLU A 427 -8.85 14.73 22.69
CA GLU A 427 -7.39 14.63 22.51
C GLU A 427 -7.03 14.04 21.15
N LEU A 428 -7.75 13.02 20.66
CA LEU A 428 -7.57 12.48 19.31
C LEU A 428 -7.74 13.55 18.24
N ASN A 429 -8.82 14.33 18.29
CA ASN A 429 -9.09 15.40 17.33
C ASN A 429 -8.02 16.49 17.37
N LYS A 430 -7.52 16.84 18.55
CA LYS A 430 -6.41 17.78 18.71
C LYS A 430 -5.13 17.29 18.04
N ILE A 431 -4.79 16.01 18.21
CA ILE A 431 -3.61 15.39 17.56
C ILE A 431 -3.79 15.41 16.04
N LEU A 432 -4.93 14.96 15.52
CA LEU A 432 -5.20 14.94 14.08
C LEU A 432 -5.11 16.35 13.44
N ILE A 433 -5.60 17.38 14.12
CA ILE A 433 -5.48 18.77 13.65
C ILE A 433 -4.01 19.24 13.64
N GLN A 434 -3.24 18.88 14.68
CA GLN A 434 -1.82 19.22 14.76
C GLN A 434 -1.00 18.53 13.66
N GLU A 435 -1.29 17.26 13.38
CA GLU A 435 -0.61 16.52 12.30
C GLU A 435 -0.93 17.10 10.92
N ARG A 436 -2.20 17.46 10.66
CA ARG A 436 -2.57 18.16 9.41
C ARG A 436 -1.81 19.48 9.25
N LYS A 437 -1.72 20.28 10.32
CA LYS A 437 -0.95 21.56 10.30
C LYS A 437 0.56 21.36 10.08
N LYS A 438 1.15 20.27 10.59
CA LYS A 438 2.56 19.94 10.34
C LYS A 438 2.78 19.52 8.88
N GLN A 439 1.95 18.64 8.36
CA GLN A 439 2.02 18.21 6.96
C GLN A 439 1.86 19.39 5.98
N ASP A 440 1.00 20.36 6.31
CA ASP A 440 0.84 21.58 5.52
C ASP A 440 2.06 22.50 5.59
N LYS A 441 2.75 22.58 6.73
CA LYS A 441 4.00 23.34 6.88
C LYS A 441 5.18 22.68 6.14
N ASP A 442 5.34 21.37 6.27
CA ASP A 442 6.42 20.62 5.62
C ASP A 442 6.31 20.66 4.09
N LYS A 443 5.06 20.67 3.57
CA LYS A 443 4.82 20.89 2.13
C LYS A 443 5.18 22.31 1.68
N SER A 444 4.95 23.31 2.52
CA SER A 444 5.32 24.70 2.20
C SER A 444 6.81 24.96 2.28
N THR A 445 7.54 24.28 3.17
CA THR A 445 9.00 24.43 3.33
C THR A 445 9.75 23.70 2.20
N ARG A 446 9.29 22.49 1.79
CA ARG A 446 9.86 21.80 0.63
C ARG A 446 9.66 22.54 -0.69
N ALA A 447 8.55 23.25 -0.84
CA ALA A 447 8.32 24.10 -2.03
C ALA A 447 9.21 25.35 -2.08
N GLN A 448 9.86 25.74 -0.96
CA GLN A 448 10.79 26.87 -0.91
C GLN A 448 12.27 26.48 -1.04
N GLU A 449 12.64 25.22 -0.79
CA GLU A 449 14.03 24.74 -0.91
C GLU A 449 14.40 24.18 -2.29
N GLU A 450 13.43 23.97 -3.20
CA GLU A 450 13.67 23.50 -4.56
C GLU A 450 13.48 24.62 -5.60
N MET A 451 14.34 25.64 -5.55
CA MET A 451 14.60 26.51 -6.69
C MET A 451 16.07 26.42 -7.11
N PRO A 452 16.42 25.60 -8.09
CA PRO A 452 17.55 25.85 -8.97
C PRO A 452 17.09 26.36 -10.33
N MET A 453 17.88 27.26 -10.89
CA MET A 453 17.79 27.86 -12.22
C MET A 453 17.71 26.85 -13.36
N GLU A 454 16.82 27.19 -14.30
CA GLU A 454 16.83 26.88 -15.76
C GLU A 454 17.11 25.45 -16.28
N SER A 455 16.10 24.82 -16.87
CA SER A 455 15.96 24.60 -18.33
C SER A 455 15.02 23.43 -18.68
N GLY A 456 14.01 23.71 -19.51
CA GLY A 456 13.30 22.75 -20.37
C GLY A 456 12.01 22.12 -19.81
N PRO A 457 10.99 21.92 -20.66
CA PRO A 457 9.65 21.56 -20.20
C PRO A 457 9.54 20.09 -19.86
N VAL A 458 9.29 19.78 -18.60
CA VAL A 458 8.92 18.43 -18.13
C VAL A 458 7.44 18.44 -17.76
N ALA A 459 6.73 17.43 -18.22
CA ALA A 459 5.30 17.23 -18.01
C ALA A 459 4.92 17.27 -16.52
N GLU A 460 3.93 18.08 -16.20
CA GLU A 460 3.36 18.26 -14.87
C GLU A 460 2.78 16.97 -14.31
N VAL A 461 3.32 16.53 -13.16
CA VAL A 461 2.65 15.60 -12.25
C VAL A 461 1.88 16.45 -11.25
N GLU A 462 0.56 16.38 -11.29
CA GLU A 462 -0.36 17.14 -10.46
C GLU A 462 -0.10 16.90 -8.96
N ALA A 463 0.26 17.97 -8.24
CA ALA A 463 0.33 18.03 -6.78
C ALA A 463 -1.10 17.93 -6.18
N PRO A 464 -1.29 17.37 -4.96
CA PRO A 464 -2.60 17.34 -4.32
C PRO A 464 -3.04 18.76 -3.99
N VAL A 465 -4.08 19.19 -4.69
CA VAL A 465 -4.68 20.52 -4.67
C VAL A 465 -5.21 20.83 -3.26
N ARG A 466 -4.72 21.89 -2.61
CA ARG A 466 -5.55 22.64 -1.65
C ARG A 466 -6.79 23.05 -2.43
N ILE A 467 -7.95 22.55 -2.02
CA ILE A 467 -9.20 23.02 -2.61
C ILE A 467 -9.43 24.42 -2.04
N ASP A 468 -8.89 25.40 -2.72
CA ASP A 468 -9.15 26.82 -2.54
C ASP A 468 -10.65 27.06 -2.62
N ALA A 469 -11.16 28.12 -1.98
CA ALA A 469 -12.58 28.47 -2.06
C ALA A 469 -13.03 28.60 -3.52
N GLN A 470 -12.17 29.15 -4.37
CA GLN A 470 -12.39 29.26 -5.82
C GLN A 470 -12.49 27.88 -6.50
N ALA A 471 -11.63 26.93 -6.17
CA ALA A 471 -11.67 25.57 -6.72
C ALA A 471 -12.93 24.80 -6.28
N ARG A 472 -13.47 25.10 -5.09
CA ARG A 472 -14.76 24.53 -4.64
C ARG A 472 -15.94 25.05 -5.43
N VAL A 473 -15.91 26.32 -5.80
CA VAL A 473 -16.92 26.94 -6.68
C VAL A 473 -16.84 26.32 -8.08
N GLN A 474 -15.65 26.24 -8.67
CA GLN A 474 -15.42 25.63 -9.98
C GLN A 474 -15.88 24.16 -10.05
N PHE A 475 -15.75 23.41 -8.96
CA PHE A 475 -16.30 22.05 -8.91
C PHE A 475 -17.83 22.02 -9.07
N GLN A 476 -18.55 22.95 -8.43
CA GLN A 476 -20.00 23.02 -8.55
C GLN A 476 -20.44 23.55 -9.92
N GLU A 477 -19.72 24.52 -10.48
CA GLU A 477 -19.90 24.98 -11.87
C GLU A 477 -19.80 23.80 -12.84
N LYS A 478 -18.73 23.02 -12.72
CA LYS A 478 -18.49 21.84 -13.53
C LYS A 478 -19.65 20.85 -13.46
N GLU A 479 -20.19 20.58 -12.26
CA GLU A 479 -21.30 19.65 -12.08
C GLU A 479 -22.60 20.18 -12.67
N CYS A 480 -22.90 21.49 -12.55
CA CYS A 480 -24.07 22.10 -13.21
C CYS A 480 -23.98 22.01 -14.75
N ILE A 481 -22.80 22.32 -15.32
CA ILE A 481 -22.56 22.20 -16.77
C ILE A 481 -22.62 20.74 -17.22
N ARG A 482 -22.11 19.78 -16.42
CA ARG A 482 -22.22 18.35 -16.72
C ARG A 482 -23.68 17.89 -16.78
N LEU A 483 -24.51 18.36 -15.86
CA LEU A 483 -25.93 18.05 -15.86
C LEU A 483 -26.63 18.63 -17.09
N LEU A 484 -26.37 19.90 -17.47
CA LEU A 484 -26.90 20.52 -18.68
C LEU A 484 -26.51 19.74 -19.94
N LEU A 485 -25.25 19.36 -20.09
CA LEU A 485 -24.75 18.66 -21.28
C LEU A 485 -25.27 17.22 -21.44
N ASN A 486 -25.59 16.53 -20.35
CA ASN A 486 -25.97 15.11 -20.39
C ASN A 486 -27.47 14.88 -20.23
N TYR A 487 -28.22 15.84 -19.63
CA TYR A 487 -29.62 15.63 -19.21
C TYR A 487 -30.54 16.82 -19.51
N SER A 488 -30.18 17.72 -20.44
CA SER A 488 -30.95 18.94 -20.76
C SER A 488 -32.45 18.70 -20.97
N ASP A 489 -32.79 17.59 -21.64
CA ASP A 489 -34.16 17.26 -22.07
C ASP A 489 -34.93 16.40 -21.06
N VAL A 490 -34.28 15.95 -20.01
CA VAL A 490 -34.95 15.12 -19.00
C VAL A 490 -35.94 15.99 -18.22
N LYS A 491 -37.20 15.56 -18.14
CA LYS A 491 -38.22 16.24 -17.35
C LYS A 491 -38.03 15.96 -15.88
N LEU A 492 -37.88 17.03 -15.12
CA LEU A 492 -38.11 17.05 -13.68
C LEU A 492 -39.59 17.33 -13.46
N GLU A 493 -40.23 16.81 -12.46
CA GLU A 493 -41.68 16.93 -12.18
C GLU A 493 -42.53 17.70 -13.21
N ASP A 494 -42.40 19.02 -13.35
CA ASP A 494 -43.19 19.87 -14.22
C ASP A 494 -42.40 20.57 -15.36
N GLU A 495 -41.04 20.59 -15.33
CA GLU A 495 -40.23 21.32 -16.32
C GLU A 495 -39.00 20.51 -16.76
N ALA A 496 -38.35 20.92 -17.86
CA ALA A 496 -37.09 20.29 -18.28
C ALA A 496 -35.93 20.71 -17.36
N LEU A 497 -34.95 19.80 -17.12
CA LEU A 497 -33.78 20.09 -16.31
C LEU A 497 -33.03 21.35 -16.76
N SER A 498 -32.91 21.56 -18.08
CA SER A 498 -32.29 22.76 -18.62
C SER A 498 -33.03 24.02 -18.18
N VAL A 499 -34.35 24.04 -18.24
CA VAL A 499 -35.16 25.20 -17.82
C VAL A 499 -34.96 25.47 -16.33
N PHE A 500 -35.03 24.44 -15.50
CA PHE A 500 -34.78 24.56 -14.07
C PHE A 500 -33.38 25.15 -13.76
N LEU A 501 -32.31 24.59 -14.35
CA LEU A 501 -30.94 25.07 -14.08
C LEU A 501 -30.69 26.48 -14.63
N LEU A 502 -31.24 26.83 -15.80
CA LEU A 502 -31.10 28.16 -16.37
C LEU A 502 -31.83 29.22 -15.54
N ASN A 503 -33.02 28.91 -15.00
CA ASN A 503 -33.75 29.80 -14.10
C ASN A 503 -33.04 29.99 -12.76
N GLU A 504 -32.58 28.91 -12.15
CA GLU A 504 -31.95 28.94 -10.81
C GLU A 504 -30.56 29.56 -10.81
N LEU A 505 -29.84 29.56 -11.92
CA LEU A 505 -28.47 30.05 -12.04
C LEU A 505 -28.34 31.34 -12.89
N ASN A 506 -29.43 31.94 -13.35
CA ASN A 506 -29.39 33.14 -14.20
C ASN A 506 -28.72 34.33 -13.52
N ASP A 507 -28.87 34.46 -12.21
CA ASP A 507 -28.31 35.52 -11.37
C ASP A 507 -26.94 35.15 -10.74
N VAL A 508 -26.43 33.93 -11.04
CA VAL A 508 -25.20 33.40 -10.43
C VAL A 508 -23.98 33.76 -11.29
N GLN A 509 -22.93 34.31 -10.64
CA GLN A 509 -21.67 34.58 -11.31
C GLN A 509 -20.80 33.34 -11.35
N PHE A 510 -20.48 32.88 -12.54
CA PHE A 510 -19.50 31.82 -12.78
C PHE A 510 -18.08 32.38 -12.63
N VAL A 511 -17.20 31.62 -12.01
CA VAL A 511 -15.79 31.93 -11.81
C VAL A 511 -14.94 31.46 -13.00
N ASP A 512 -15.29 30.30 -13.59
CA ASP A 512 -14.62 29.77 -14.77
C ASP A 512 -15.25 30.33 -16.06
N ALA A 513 -14.43 30.99 -16.88
CA ALA A 513 -14.86 31.65 -18.12
C ALA A 513 -15.43 30.68 -19.17
N ASN A 514 -14.92 29.43 -19.21
CA ASN A 514 -15.36 28.43 -20.17
C ASN A 514 -16.72 27.84 -19.75
N TYR A 515 -16.91 27.57 -18.45
CA TYR A 515 -18.22 27.13 -17.95
C TYR A 515 -19.27 28.22 -18.08
N LYS A 516 -18.88 29.47 -17.82
CA LYS A 516 -19.75 30.60 -18.07
C LYS A 516 -20.17 30.66 -19.53
N LYS A 517 -19.24 30.54 -20.47
CA LYS A 517 -19.53 30.59 -21.91
C LYS A 517 -20.52 29.49 -22.34
N ILE A 518 -20.34 28.26 -21.85
CA ILE A 518 -21.24 27.15 -22.13
C ILE A 518 -22.65 27.46 -21.57
N PHE A 519 -22.73 28.00 -20.36
CA PHE A 519 -24.00 28.36 -19.73
C PHE A 519 -24.70 29.49 -20.49
N ASP A 520 -23.98 30.56 -20.87
CA ASP A 520 -24.51 31.69 -21.65
C ASP A 520 -25.03 31.24 -23.02
N ASP A 521 -24.37 30.30 -23.69
CA ASP A 521 -24.81 29.72 -24.97
C ASP A 521 -26.12 28.93 -24.79
N PHE A 522 -26.30 28.18 -23.70
CA PHE A 522 -27.55 27.52 -23.36
C PHE A 522 -28.68 28.53 -23.08
N LEU A 523 -28.38 29.60 -22.33
CA LEU A 523 -29.32 30.64 -22.00
C LEU A 523 -29.80 31.36 -23.26
N GLN A 524 -28.88 31.77 -24.15
CA GLN A 524 -29.18 32.43 -25.41
C GLN A 524 -30.02 31.52 -26.35
N ALA A 525 -29.70 30.22 -26.38
CA ALA A 525 -30.47 29.27 -27.17
C ALA A 525 -31.91 29.13 -26.64
N ALA A 526 -32.09 29.08 -25.31
CA ALA A 526 -33.40 29.02 -24.67
C ALA A 526 -34.25 30.28 -24.96
N GLU A 527 -33.65 31.47 -24.89
CA GLU A 527 -34.30 32.74 -25.25
C GLU A 527 -34.77 32.77 -26.71
N ASN A 528 -34.02 32.14 -27.63
CA ASN A 528 -34.34 32.07 -29.05
C ASN A 528 -35.21 30.86 -29.43
N ASN A 529 -35.70 30.09 -28.44
CA ASN A 529 -36.43 28.83 -28.65
C ASN A 529 -35.64 27.84 -29.52
N GLN A 530 -34.31 27.85 -29.41
CA GLN A 530 -33.43 26.92 -30.10
C GLN A 530 -32.98 25.83 -29.09
N HIS A 531 -32.94 24.60 -29.55
CA HIS A 531 -32.44 23.50 -28.78
C HIS A 531 -30.95 23.27 -29.11
N ILE A 532 -30.07 23.31 -28.08
CA ILE A 532 -28.68 22.95 -28.24
C ILE A 532 -28.35 21.81 -27.28
N ASP A 533 -27.45 20.92 -27.72
CA ASP A 533 -26.99 19.77 -26.98
C ASP A 533 -25.45 19.72 -26.97
N SER A 534 -24.89 18.67 -26.39
CA SER A 534 -23.43 18.48 -26.35
C SER A 534 -22.77 18.45 -27.75
N LYS A 535 -23.48 18.04 -28.79
CA LYS A 535 -22.96 18.00 -30.17
C LYS A 535 -22.71 19.40 -30.71
N PHE A 536 -23.60 20.34 -30.40
CA PHE A 536 -23.44 21.74 -30.79
C PHE A 536 -22.06 22.28 -30.33
N PHE A 537 -21.67 22.02 -29.10
CA PHE A 537 -20.37 22.49 -28.55
C PHE A 537 -19.16 21.74 -29.14
N ILE A 538 -19.33 20.48 -29.52
CA ILE A 538 -18.26 19.70 -30.17
C ILE A 538 -18.06 20.21 -31.61
N GLU A 539 -19.10 20.61 -32.32
CA GLU A 539 -19.02 21.08 -33.69
C GLU A 539 -18.59 22.56 -33.77
N ASN A 540 -19.16 23.43 -32.93
CA ASN A 540 -19.03 24.90 -33.02
C ASN A 540 -18.13 25.52 -31.91
N GLY A 541 -17.75 24.78 -30.86
CA GLY A 541 -16.98 25.32 -29.74
C GLY A 541 -15.49 25.57 -30.06
N THR A 542 -14.84 26.39 -29.25
CA THR A 542 -13.38 26.54 -29.28
C THR A 542 -12.68 25.21 -28.89
N THR A 543 -11.38 25.12 -29.13
CA THR A 543 -10.61 23.90 -28.78
C THR A 543 -10.75 23.55 -27.30
N GLU A 544 -10.69 24.57 -26.41
CA GLU A 544 -10.84 24.41 -24.97
C GLU A 544 -12.25 23.91 -24.60
N ILE A 545 -13.31 24.53 -25.17
CA ILE A 545 -14.71 24.13 -24.93
C ILE A 545 -14.94 22.68 -25.41
N ARG A 546 -14.42 22.31 -26.58
CA ARG A 546 -14.53 20.93 -27.10
C ARG A 546 -13.89 19.92 -26.13
N GLN A 547 -12.70 20.20 -25.60
CA GLN A 547 -12.02 19.33 -24.64
C GLN A 547 -12.80 19.20 -23.32
N ILE A 548 -13.32 20.33 -22.80
CA ILE A 548 -14.15 20.35 -21.60
C ILE A 548 -15.41 19.51 -21.81
N VAL A 549 -16.15 19.79 -22.87
CA VAL A 549 -17.42 19.08 -23.20
C VAL A 549 -17.14 17.58 -23.37
N ALA A 550 -16.15 17.20 -24.17
CA ALA A 550 -15.77 15.80 -24.35
C ALA A 550 -15.44 15.11 -23.00
N SER A 551 -14.75 15.80 -22.08
CA SER A 551 -14.43 15.25 -20.76
C SER A 551 -15.66 15.07 -19.86
N LEU A 552 -16.69 15.93 -20.00
CA LEU A 552 -17.90 15.93 -19.18
C LEU A 552 -18.97 14.93 -19.66
N ILE A 553 -19.01 14.65 -20.97
CA ILE A 553 -19.95 13.67 -21.54
C ILE A 553 -19.39 12.25 -21.56
N THR A 554 -18.05 12.08 -21.44
CA THR A 554 -17.42 10.76 -21.45
C THR A 554 -17.53 10.10 -20.09
N VAL A 555 -18.34 9.05 -19.99
CA VAL A 555 -18.46 8.24 -18.77
C VAL A 555 -17.21 7.38 -18.63
N LYS A 556 -16.34 7.73 -17.68
CA LYS A 556 -15.07 6.99 -17.43
C LYS A 556 -15.26 5.57 -16.91
N ARG A 557 -16.43 5.22 -16.33
CA ARG A 557 -16.74 3.87 -15.81
C ARG A 557 -18.25 3.67 -15.81
N GLU A 558 -18.76 2.73 -16.59
CA GLU A 558 -20.11 2.21 -16.42
C GLU A 558 -20.11 1.09 -15.38
N VAL A 559 -21.05 1.16 -14.46
CA VAL A 559 -21.28 0.06 -13.51
C VAL A 559 -21.98 -1.06 -14.27
N SER A 560 -21.37 -2.24 -14.29
CA SER A 560 -21.95 -3.39 -14.98
C SER A 560 -23.37 -3.69 -14.48
N PRO A 561 -24.37 -3.91 -15.37
CA PRO A 561 -25.73 -4.24 -15.00
C PRO A 561 -25.85 -5.45 -14.07
N HIS A 562 -24.84 -6.33 -14.05
CA HIS A 562 -24.79 -7.52 -13.22
C HIS A 562 -24.72 -7.26 -11.70
N TRP A 563 -24.39 -6.04 -11.28
CA TRP A 563 -24.37 -5.68 -9.86
C TRP A 563 -25.78 -5.59 -9.27
N ALA A 564 -26.74 -5.05 -10.01
CA ALA A 564 -28.14 -4.98 -9.61
C ALA A 564 -28.81 -6.38 -9.67
N ASP A 565 -28.62 -7.11 -10.79
CA ASP A 565 -29.32 -8.36 -11.04
C ASP A 565 -28.83 -9.52 -10.15
N LYS A 566 -27.50 -9.63 -9.94
CA LYS A 566 -26.88 -10.76 -9.21
C LYS A 566 -26.62 -10.49 -7.73
N HIS A 567 -26.30 -9.26 -7.37
CA HIS A 567 -25.84 -8.94 -6.01
C HIS A 567 -26.83 -8.09 -5.22
N LYS A 568 -27.95 -7.67 -5.85
CA LYS A 568 -28.95 -6.76 -5.25
C LYS A 568 -28.33 -5.47 -4.67
N ILE A 569 -27.18 -5.06 -5.22
CA ILE A 569 -26.54 -3.80 -4.90
C ILE A 569 -27.00 -2.80 -5.95
N PHE A 570 -27.95 -1.97 -5.57
CA PHE A 570 -28.46 -0.90 -6.43
C PHE A 570 -27.55 0.32 -6.21
N ILE A 571 -26.78 0.67 -7.24
CA ILE A 571 -26.07 1.95 -7.31
C ILE A 571 -27.00 2.88 -8.09
N SER A 572 -27.53 3.91 -7.43
CA SER A 572 -28.38 4.90 -8.09
C SER A 572 -27.60 5.55 -9.23
N LYS A 573 -28.17 5.50 -10.42
CA LYS A 573 -27.66 6.24 -11.59
C LYS A 573 -28.06 7.70 -11.42
N ASP A 574 -27.31 8.62 -12.05
CA ASP A 574 -27.68 10.04 -12.04
C ASP A 574 -29.12 10.26 -12.46
N ALA A 575 -29.59 9.50 -13.44
CA ALA A 575 -30.96 9.57 -13.96
C ALA A 575 -32.05 9.17 -12.95
N ASP A 576 -31.75 8.40 -11.94
CA ASP A 576 -32.73 7.87 -10.97
C ASP A 576 -33.09 8.89 -9.86
N GLU A 577 -32.24 9.91 -9.63
CA GLU A 577 -32.42 10.94 -8.60
C GLU A 577 -32.02 12.33 -9.12
N LEU A 578 -32.33 12.62 -10.38
CA LEU A 578 -31.85 13.80 -11.09
C LEU A 578 -32.36 15.10 -10.47
N ASP A 579 -33.61 15.10 -10.02
CA ASP A 579 -34.27 16.19 -9.31
C ASP A 579 -33.54 16.59 -8.04
N LYS A 580 -33.25 15.63 -7.18
CA LYS A 580 -32.53 15.85 -5.94
C LYS A 580 -31.10 16.32 -6.19
N LYS A 581 -30.43 15.74 -7.20
CA LYS A 581 -29.06 16.10 -7.55
C LYS A 581 -28.95 17.50 -8.13
N ALA A 582 -29.88 17.87 -9.00
CA ALA A 582 -29.93 19.22 -9.58
C ALA A 582 -30.17 20.28 -8.50
N LEU A 583 -31.18 20.09 -7.67
CA LEU A 583 -31.48 20.99 -6.55
C LEU A 583 -30.33 21.10 -5.56
N SER A 584 -29.75 19.97 -5.17
CA SER A 584 -28.61 19.93 -4.27
C SER A 584 -27.39 20.66 -4.85
N ASN A 585 -27.06 20.43 -6.13
CA ASN A 585 -25.95 21.12 -6.80
C ASN A 585 -26.14 22.63 -6.87
N VAL A 586 -27.34 23.12 -7.22
CA VAL A 586 -27.63 24.55 -7.23
C VAL A 586 -27.45 25.18 -5.85
N ARG A 587 -27.97 24.53 -4.80
CA ARG A 587 -27.83 25.02 -3.42
C ARG A 587 -26.37 25.01 -2.96
N TYR A 588 -25.61 23.95 -3.24
CA TYR A 588 -24.18 23.91 -2.94
C TYR A 588 -23.40 24.95 -3.74
N PHE A 589 -23.75 25.22 -4.99
CA PHE A 589 -23.11 26.24 -5.79
C PHE A 589 -23.30 27.64 -5.17
N LYS A 590 -24.55 28.03 -4.88
CA LYS A 590 -24.88 29.31 -4.22
C LYS A 590 -24.16 29.41 -2.85
N TYR A 591 -24.15 28.34 -2.05
CA TYR A 591 -23.45 28.29 -0.77
C TYR A 591 -21.94 28.50 -0.90
N ARG A 592 -21.28 27.80 -1.84
CA ARG A 592 -19.84 27.94 -2.06
C ARG A 592 -19.44 29.30 -2.61
N LEU A 593 -20.28 29.89 -3.44
CA LEU A 593 -20.06 31.24 -3.95
C LEU A 593 -20.14 32.29 -2.83
N VAL A 594 -21.11 32.16 -1.93
CA VAL A 594 -21.20 33.05 -0.77
C VAL A 594 -19.98 32.86 0.15
N GLN A 595 -19.48 31.65 0.34
CA GLN A 595 -18.24 31.41 1.09
C GLN A 595 -17.03 32.10 0.44
N LEU A 596 -16.91 32.05 -0.88
CA LEU A 596 -15.86 32.75 -1.62
C LEU A 596 -15.94 34.26 -1.38
N TRP A 597 -17.14 34.83 -1.51
CA TRP A 597 -17.31 36.27 -1.26
C TRP A 597 -17.05 36.69 0.19
N VAL A 598 -17.35 35.82 1.16
CA VAL A 598 -16.99 36.04 2.57
C VAL A 598 -15.47 36.09 2.75
N GLU A 599 -14.73 35.20 2.07
CA GLU A 599 -13.26 35.18 2.14
C GLU A 599 -12.67 36.41 1.42
N GLU A 600 -13.14 36.75 0.24
CA GLU A 600 -12.69 37.93 -0.51
C GLU A 600 -12.95 39.24 0.27
N ASN A 601 -14.14 39.35 0.88
CA ASN A 601 -14.48 40.54 1.65
C ASN A 601 -13.62 40.66 2.92
N LYS A 602 -13.27 39.56 3.58
CA LYS A 602 -12.32 39.51 4.69
C LYS A 602 -10.92 39.98 4.29
N GLU A 603 -10.45 39.58 3.10
CA GLU A 603 -9.16 40.04 2.61
C GLU A 603 -9.16 41.54 2.28
N LYS A 604 -10.26 42.06 1.73
CA LYS A 604 -10.43 43.52 1.49
C LYS A 604 -10.40 44.30 2.82
N LEU A 605 -11.13 43.82 3.84
CA LEU A 605 -11.14 44.40 5.17
C LEU A 605 -9.75 44.47 5.82
N LYS A 606 -8.86 43.52 5.52
CA LYS A 606 -7.47 43.54 6.03
C LYS A 606 -6.56 44.58 5.34
N LEU A 607 -6.87 44.93 4.10
CA LEU A 607 -6.04 45.79 3.24
C LEU A 607 -6.47 47.25 3.27
N THR A 608 -7.73 47.55 3.64
CA THR A 608 -8.32 48.88 3.63
C THR A 608 -8.02 49.62 4.96
N SER A 609 -7.64 50.89 4.86
CA SER A 609 -7.41 51.81 5.99
C SER A 609 -8.38 52.99 6.00
N ASP A 610 -9.33 53.06 5.08
CA ASP A 610 -10.36 54.11 4.99
C ASP A 610 -11.56 53.74 5.86
N GLU A 611 -11.90 54.57 6.85
CA GLU A 611 -13.00 54.32 7.80
C GLU A 611 -14.37 54.15 7.11
N LEU A 612 -14.67 54.92 6.07
CA LEU A 612 -15.95 54.82 5.34
C LEU A 612 -16.06 53.50 4.55
N GLU A 613 -14.94 53.09 3.94
CA GLU A 613 -14.87 51.83 3.20
C GLU A 613 -14.92 50.61 4.15
N ILE A 614 -14.35 50.73 5.36
CA ILE A 614 -14.43 49.71 6.41
C ILE A 614 -15.86 49.46 6.84
N ASP A 615 -16.66 50.50 7.09
CA ASP A 615 -18.05 50.38 7.49
C ASP A 615 -18.89 49.66 6.41
N ASP A 616 -18.77 50.05 5.15
CA ASP A 616 -19.43 49.40 4.03
C ASP A 616 -19.06 47.91 3.89
N LEU A 617 -17.76 47.59 4.05
CA LEU A 617 -17.28 46.22 4.00
C LEU A 617 -17.76 45.38 5.22
N LEU A 618 -17.92 46.00 6.39
CA LEU A 618 -18.47 45.33 7.58
C LEU A 618 -19.95 45.01 7.39
N ASP A 619 -20.75 45.95 6.90
CA ASP A 619 -22.16 45.72 6.59
C ASP A 619 -22.33 44.62 5.54
N LYS A 620 -21.50 44.62 4.49
CA LYS A 620 -21.44 43.57 3.50
C LYS A 620 -21.04 42.22 4.11
N GLN A 621 -20.10 42.20 5.09
CA GLN A 621 -19.69 40.96 5.77
C GLN A 621 -20.84 40.36 6.58
N ILE A 622 -21.62 41.18 7.27
CA ILE A 622 -22.78 40.77 8.03
C ILE A 622 -23.85 40.18 7.09
N ALA A 623 -24.16 40.83 5.98
CA ALA A 623 -25.12 40.34 4.99
C ALA A 623 -24.68 39.00 4.38
N LEU A 624 -23.40 38.87 3.98
CA LEU A 624 -22.85 37.64 3.44
C LEU A 624 -22.87 36.49 4.46
N LYS A 625 -22.57 36.78 5.74
CA LYS A 625 -22.65 35.77 6.81
C LYS A 625 -24.09 35.34 7.10
N SER A 626 -25.07 36.22 7.00
CA SER A 626 -26.47 35.89 7.13
C SER A 626 -26.93 34.97 5.98
N ALA A 627 -26.54 35.29 4.74
CA ALA A 627 -26.83 34.46 3.57
C ALA A 627 -26.14 33.08 3.67
N GLU A 628 -24.88 33.03 4.12
CA GLU A 628 -24.16 31.77 4.36
C GLU A 628 -24.92 30.89 5.36
N ALA A 629 -25.40 31.47 6.46
CA ALA A 629 -26.15 30.74 7.49
C ALA A 629 -27.48 30.20 6.98
N ALA A 630 -28.24 30.97 6.21
CA ALA A 630 -29.50 30.57 5.62
C ALA A 630 -29.33 29.40 4.63
N LEU A 631 -28.35 29.50 3.73
CA LEU A 631 -28.03 28.42 2.78
C LEU A 631 -27.49 27.15 3.47
N ALA A 632 -26.74 27.31 4.55
CA ALA A 632 -26.26 26.17 5.35
C ALA A 632 -27.41 25.44 6.05
N GLU A 633 -28.41 26.17 6.56
CA GLU A 633 -29.62 25.59 7.17
C GLU A 633 -30.43 24.77 6.15
N GLU A 634 -30.61 25.31 4.94
CA GLU A 634 -31.27 24.57 3.84
C GLU A 634 -30.51 23.29 3.42
N LEU A 635 -29.20 23.29 3.55
CA LEU A 635 -28.34 22.14 3.25
C LEU A 635 -28.17 21.19 4.42
N GLY A 636 -28.72 21.49 5.60
CA GLY A 636 -28.51 20.73 6.81
C GLY A 636 -27.07 20.79 7.34
N ILE A 637 -26.31 21.83 7.00
CA ILE A 637 -24.93 22.03 7.41
C ILE A 637 -24.88 22.84 8.70
N VAL A 638 -24.23 22.34 9.75
CA VAL A 638 -24.03 23.09 10.98
C VAL A 638 -22.89 24.10 10.82
N VAL A 639 -23.20 25.38 10.75
CA VAL A 639 -22.21 26.47 10.78
C VAL A 639 -21.91 26.79 12.23
N GLY A 640 -20.66 26.59 12.66
CA GLY A 640 -20.22 26.99 14.01
C GLY A 640 -20.38 28.49 14.20
N LYS A 641 -21.08 28.91 15.25
CA LYS A 641 -21.06 30.30 15.69
C LYS A 641 -19.65 30.63 16.18
N TYR A 642 -18.97 31.50 15.46
CA TYR A 642 -17.74 32.14 15.92
C TYR A 642 -18.03 33.47 16.60
#